data_dfe4259e9d7c06cc20b5d5be82d53011
#
_entry.id   dfe4259e9d7c06cc20b5d5be82d53011
#
_cell.length_a   1.000
_cell.length_b   1.000
_cell.length_c   1.000
_cell.angle_alpha   90.00
_cell.angle_beta   90.00
_cell.angle_gamma   90.00
#
_symmetry.space_group_name_H-M   'P 1'
#
loop_
_entity.id
_entity.type
_entity.pdbx_description
1 polymer ?
#
loop_
_entity_poly.entity_id
_entity_poly.type
_entity_poly.pdbx_seq_one_letter_code
_entity_poly.pdbx_strand_id
1 'polypeptide(L)'
;MRAPASIVSPQQRNATWASARKDMVGSALREARLWFSVAQGCVSEVYFPRIDIPQLKDLGIIVADGQDFWQELRRLPGYQVECASPGIPALHIRHTHARFTLDLRITPDPLRDVLLLDITLAGDAALRPYLLASPRLGGDAFSNQAWVDNWEGRPLLWAEQGPFGLALMCADANGLPAFGPCSVGHVGESDAWQDFDRHGRMTWHYTETGEGEVALAGEVPRRCTVALGLGSSKEAAATLAWSALAQGFDAAWQRQCADWKAWQTGWQPPVLDGASAAAQALLVRSATMLKVHQDRTYPGAAVASLSVPWGESSNSMGGYHLVWSRDLVETAGALLAMGRCDDARAILCYLIATQQADGHWLQNQWLGGKPFWQGIQLDETAFPLLLAAALHARGELGDIHIHDMVRRAVDFILHQGPATGQDRWEEDAGLNPFTLAVTIAALVESAAFLADRERALALLLADDWNARLEDWTWVADTALAQRLGVPGYYLRSAPSELLCHVGTKHEHLLIKNRSIDPDLPADEQLATDFLQLVRYGLRDAHDPCIVASVAAVDALLKTDTPKGAVWHRYNGDGYGEHADGRAFDGSGRGRGWPLLTGERGHYALLAGEDALPYIEAMAAMTGIGGLLPEQVWDSAPISACDLYPGQPSGSAMPLVWAHAEYIKLCLSRELGSPVDRPAQTWQRYHGQRPQLDYVVWRLRQRLRGLPAGKALCLLLHAPAVIHWGHSGWQDVADVHTEDYGLAHLARLPTAGLLPGDSMQFTLYWPDDDRWQGEDFELAIITPGDTPC
;
A
#
# COMPACT_ATOMS: atom_id res chain seq x y z
N MET A 1 26.67 -24.71 29.04
CA MET A 1 27.76 -23.72 28.84
C MET A 1 27.10 -22.49 28.24
N ARG A 2 27.34 -21.31 28.80
CA ARG A 2 26.75 -20.07 28.27
C ARG A 2 27.45 -19.62 26.98
N ALA A 3 26.72 -19.19 25.97
CA ALA A 3 27.32 -18.61 24.75
C ALA A 3 28.11 -17.34 25.10
N PRO A 4 29.28 -17.11 24.51
CA PRO A 4 30.01 -15.85 24.71
C PRO A 4 29.14 -14.67 24.27
N ALA A 5 29.10 -13.61 25.12
CA ALA A 5 28.36 -12.39 24.84
C ALA A 5 29.04 -11.60 23.73
N SER A 6 28.23 -10.88 22.94
CA SER A 6 28.72 -9.97 21.92
C SER A 6 29.58 -8.87 22.52
N ILE A 7 30.76 -8.64 21.96
CA ILE A 7 31.69 -7.59 22.37
C ILE A 7 31.44 -6.27 21.64
N VAL A 8 30.53 -6.26 20.66
CA VAL A 8 30.27 -5.10 19.78
C VAL A 8 29.18 -4.23 20.39
N SER A 9 29.45 -2.94 20.52
CA SER A 9 28.50 -1.95 21.01
C SER A 9 27.15 -2.02 20.26
N PRO A 10 26.02 -2.04 20.98
CA PRO A 10 24.66 -2.04 20.37
C PRO A 10 24.41 -0.87 19.39
N GLN A 11 25.14 0.21 19.52
CA GLN A 11 25.04 1.40 18.65
C GLN A 11 25.58 1.19 17.22
N GLN A 12 26.26 0.10 16.92
CA GLN A 12 26.85 -0.16 15.60
C GLN A 12 26.11 -1.22 14.78
N ARG A 13 25.08 -1.89 15.32
CA ARG A 13 24.32 -2.93 14.59
C ARG A 13 22.90 -2.46 14.33
N ASN A 14 22.59 -2.18 13.08
CA ASN A 14 21.23 -2.02 12.62
C ASN A 14 20.66 -3.41 12.34
N ALA A 15 19.70 -3.86 13.14
CA ALA A 15 18.97 -5.09 12.85
C ALA A 15 18.16 -4.94 11.57
N THR A 16 18.57 -5.68 10.54
CA THR A 16 17.88 -5.71 9.25
C THR A 16 16.78 -6.76 9.23
N TRP A 17 15.89 -6.68 8.24
CA TRP A 17 14.84 -7.66 7.97
C TRP A 17 15.36 -8.80 7.09
N ALA A 18 14.52 -9.80 6.80
CA ALA A 18 14.78 -10.76 5.76
C ALA A 18 14.50 -10.17 4.37
N SER A 19 14.73 -10.96 3.31
CA SER A 19 14.52 -10.53 1.93
C SER A 19 13.14 -9.96 1.70
N ALA A 20 13.04 -8.82 1.05
CA ALA A 20 11.79 -8.17 0.68
C ALA A 20 11.03 -8.97 -0.39
N ARG A 21 11.74 -9.73 -1.24
CA ARG A 21 11.14 -10.59 -2.27
C ARG A 21 10.61 -11.87 -1.63
N LYS A 22 9.34 -11.83 -1.17
CA LYS A 22 8.69 -13.01 -0.60
C LYS A 22 8.25 -13.96 -1.70
N ASP A 23 8.47 -15.25 -1.48
CA ASP A 23 7.89 -16.30 -2.32
C ASP A 23 6.41 -16.47 -2.02
N MET A 24 6.05 -16.39 -0.75
CA MET A 24 4.67 -16.49 -0.28
C MET A 24 4.51 -15.84 1.09
N VAL A 25 3.30 -15.38 1.36
CA VAL A 25 2.83 -14.99 2.70
C VAL A 25 1.56 -15.76 3.04
N GLY A 26 1.34 -16.07 4.32
CA GLY A 26 0.20 -16.87 4.73
C GLY A 26 -0.24 -16.66 6.16
N SER A 27 -1.50 -17.05 6.41
CA SER A 27 -2.10 -17.10 7.74
C SER A 27 -3.15 -18.22 7.79
N ALA A 28 -3.58 -18.59 8.99
CA ALA A 28 -4.79 -19.41 9.13
C ALA A 28 -6.05 -18.53 9.09
N LEU A 29 -7.25 -19.10 9.04
CA LEU A 29 -8.53 -18.36 9.02
C LEU A 29 -9.34 -18.52 10.32
N ARG A 30 -8.88 -19.34 11.25
CA ARG A 30 -9.58 -19.62 12.53
C ARG A 30 -8.95 -18.87 13.71
N GLU A 31 -8.80 -19.52 14.82
CA GLU A 31 -8.40 -18.95 16.12
C GLU A 31 -6.93 -18.52 16.16
N ALA A 32 -6.06 -19.13 15.34
CA ALA A 32 -4.64 -18.82 15.32
C ALA A 32 -4.39 -17.36 14.87
N ARG A 33 -3.61 -16.62 15.63
CA ARG A 33 -3.22 -15.23 15.38
C ARG A 33 -1.78 -15.17 14.90
N LEU A 34 -1.49 -15.98 13.87
CA LEU A 34 -0.16 -16.15 13.33
C LEU A 34 -0.16 -15.86 11.82
N TRP A 35 0.80 -15.06 11.37
CA TRP A 35 1.14 -14.82 9.96
C TRP A 35 2.58 -15.23 9.73
N PHE A 36 2.88 -15.69 8.54
CA PHE A 36 4.22 -16.08 8.16
C PHE A 36 4.53 -15.66 6.73
N SER A 37 5.81 -15.50 6.45
CA SER A 37 6.34 -15.29 5.10
C SER A 37 7.41 -16.33 4.77
N VAL A 38 7.58 -16.57 3.47
CA VAL A 38 8.63 -17.41 2.91
C VAL A 38 9.42 -16.58 1.91
N ALA A 39 10.72 -16.64 1.98
CA ALA A 39 11.63 -16.04 1.01
C ALA A 39 12.83 -16.95 0.81
N GLN A 40 13.35 -17.01 -0.43
CA GLN A 40 14.49 -17.85 -0.79
C GLN A 40 14.29 -19.33 -0.39
N GLY A 41 13.03 -19.81 -0.50
CA GLY A 41 12.64 -21.17 -0.16
C GLY A 41 12.69 -21.54 1.32
N CYS A 42 12.82 -20.58 2.23
CA CYS A 42 12.83 -20.78 3.67
C CYS A 42 11.81 -19.87 4.36
N VAL A 43 11.36 -20.24 5.57
CA VAL A 43 10.54 -19.35 6.39
C VAL A 43 11.34 -18.08 6.67
N SER A 44 10.75 -16.93 6.40
CA SER A 44 11.28 -15.64 6.79
C SER A 44 10.52 -15.13 8.03
N GLU A 45 9.96 -13.91 8.01
CA GLU A 45 9.32 -13.39 9.21
C GLU A 45 8.08 -14.20 9.61
N VAL A 46 7.86 -14.29 10.91
CA VAL A 46 6.64 -14.80 11.55
C VAL A 46 6.12 -13.71 12.49
N TYR A 47 4.81 -13.45 12.44
CA TYR A 47 4.14 -12.38 13.19
C TYR A 47 3.11 -12.97 14.15
N PHE A 48 3.01 -12.39 15.35
CA PHE A 48 2.08 -12.78 16.42
C PHE A 48 2.02 -11.68 17.51
N PRO A 49 0.92 -11.44 18.18
CA PRO A 49 -0.48 -11.89 17.93
C PRO A 49 -1.21 -10.94 16.95
N ARG A 50 -0.49 -10.01 16.38
CA ARG A 50 -0.94 -9.08 15.34
C ARG A 50 0.00 -9.13 14.15
N ILE A 51 -0.52 -8.80 13.00
CA ILE A 51 0.20 -8.83 11.73
C ILE A 51 1.39 -7.83 11.68
N ASP A 52 1.39 -6.80 12.52
CA ASP A 52 2.44 -5.78 12.62
C ASP A 52 3.50 -6.07 13.70
N ILE A 53 3.43 -7.21 14.39
CA ILE A 53 4.37 -7.56 15.45
C ILE A 53 5.20 -8.79 15.06
N PRO A 54 6.40 -8.60 14.50
CA PRO A 54 7.27 -9.71 14.14
C PRO A 54 7.82 -10.40 15.40
N GLN A 55 7.97 -11.72 15.32
CA GLN A 55 8.51 -12.58 16.38
C GLN A 55 9.74 -13.35 15.93
N LEU A 56 9.93 -13.47 14.61
CA LEU A 56 11.05 -14.18 14.01
C LEU A 56 11.54 -13.37 12.81
N LYS A 57 12.85 -13.32 12.61
CA LYS A 57 13.47 -12.77 11.39
C LYS A 57 13.57 -13.82 10.30
N ASP A 58 14.03 -15.03 10.66
CA ASP A 58 14.10 -16.17 9.74
C ASP A 58 14.21 -17.51 10.46
N LEU A 59 13.84 -18.57 9.74
CA LEU A 59 14.07 -19.96 10.10
C LEU A 59 14.62 -20.69 8.87
N GLY A 60 15.94 -20.80 8.81
CA GLY A 60 16.66 -21.50 7.76
C GLY A 60 16.96 -22.96 8.11
N ILE A 61 17.47 -23.70 7.13
CA ILE A 61 17.93 -25.07 7.27
C ILE A 61 19.31 -25.21 6.67
N ILE A 62 20.23 -25.82 7.42
CA ILE A 62 21.53 -26.30 6.96
C ILE A 62 21.46 -27.81 6.79
N VAL A 63 22.01 -28.37 5.71
CA VAL A 63 22.20 -29.80 5.51
C VAL A 63 23.69 -30.10 5.55
N ALA A 64 24.12 -30.98 6.47
CA ALA A 64 25.55 -31.28 6.68
C ALA A 64 25.79 -32.77 6.90
N ASP A 65 27.02 -33.28 6.62
CA ASP A 65 27.43 -34.66 6.89
C ASP A 65 28.18 -34.85 8.22
N GLY A 66 28.31 -33.75 9.01
CA GLY A 66 29.01 -33.77 10.28
C GLY A 66 30.56 -33.87 10.14
N GLN A 67 31.10 -33.73 8.92
CA GLN A 67 32.53 -33.67 8.63
C GLN A 67 32.88 -32.34 7.94
N ASP A 68 32.98 -32.33 6.63
CA ASP A 68 33.42 -31.14 5.88
C ASP A 68 32.36 -30.57 4.95
N PHE A 69 31.28 -31.27 4.67
CA PHE A 69 30.23 -30.81 3.80
C PHE A 69 29.07 -30.20 4.61
N TRP A 70 28.78 -28.95 4.29
CA TRP A 70 27.55 -28.31 4.75
C TRP A 70 26.99 -27.37 3.65
N GLN A 71 25.68 -27.21 3.61
CA GLN A 71 24.97 -26.38 2.66
C GLN A 71 23.78 -25.71 3.33
N GLU A 72 23.73 -24.39 3.31
CA GLU A 72 22.55 -23.60 3.70
C GLU A 72 21.55 -23.60 2.52
N LEU A 73 20.29 -23.94 2.80
CA LEU A 73 19.29 -24.09 1.73
C LEU A 73 19.00 -22.79 1.00
N ARG A 74 18.94 -21.66 1.69
CA ARG A 74 18.66 -20.35 1.06
C ARG A 74 19.73 -19.91 0.04
N ARG A 75 20.93 -20.53 0.07
CA ARG A 75 22.01 -20.29 -0.89
C ARG A 75 22.01 -21.26 -2.04
N LEU A 76 21.11 -22.24 -2.05
CA LEU A 76 20.96 -23.14 -3.18
C LEU A 76 20.20 -22.45 -4.31
N PRO A 77 20.74 -22.45 -5.53
CA PRO A 77 19.98 -22.00 -6.69
C PRO A 77 18.89 -23.03 -7.03
N GLY A 78 17.71 -22.54 -7.43
CA GLY A 78 16.71 -23.40 -8.06
C GLY A 78 15.90 -24.27 -7.11
N TYR A 79 15.23 -23.69 -6.14
CA TYR A 79 14.15 -24.34 -5.39
C TYR A 79 12.80 -24.15 -6.10
N GLN A 80 11.82 -24.97 -5.72
CA GLN A 80 10.44 -24.89 -6.21
C GLN A 80 9.50 -24.59 -5.04
N VAL A 81 8.50 -23.73 -5.27
CA VAL A 81 7.46 -23.39 -4.29
C VAL A 81 6.10 -23.65 -4.90
N GLU A 82 5.30 -24.46 -4.24
CA GLU A 82 3.95 -24.81 -4.66
C GLU A 82 2.97 -24.63 -3.49
N CYS A 83 1.78 -24.11 -3.78
CA CYS A 83 0.68 -24.14 -2.84
C CYS A 83 -0.03 -25.49 -2.91
N ALA A 84 -0.65 -25.95 -1.81
CA ALA A 84 -1.48 -27.15 -1.78
C ALA A 84 -2.60 -27.14 -2.83
N SER A 85 -3.11 -25.97 -3.15
CA SER A 85 -3.98 -25.64 -4.28
C SER A 85 -3.84 -24.14 -4.58
N PRO A 86 -4.23 -23.64 -5.75
CA PRO A 86 -4.13 -22.23 -6.09
C PRO A 86 -4.71 -21.33 -4.98
N GLY A 87 -3.90 -20.38 -4.48
CA GLY A 87 -4.28 -19.43 -3.45
C GLY A 87 -4.43 -19.98 -2.04
N ILE A 88 -4.12 -21.24 -1.74
CA ILE A 88 -4.13 -21.78 -0.36
C ILE A 88 -2.73 -21.62 0.25
N PRO A 89 -2.56 -20.86 1.38
CA PRO A 89 -1.26 -20.68 2.01
C PRO A 89 -0.88 -21.86 2.92
N ALA A 90 -0.78 -23.04 2.30
CA ALA A 90 -0.16 -24.25 2.80
C ALA A 90 0.83 -24.66 1.70
N LEU A 91 2.12 -24.70 2.02
CA LEU A 91 3.20 -24.67 1.04
C LEU A 91 3.97 -25.97 1.00
N HIS A 92 4.38 -26.38 -0.20
CA HIS A 92 5.40 -27.40 -0.43
C HIS A 92 6.57 -26.75 -1.15
N ILE A 93 7.75 -26.85 -0.53
CA ILE A 93 8.99 -26.31 -1.06
C ILE A 93 9.95 -27.46 -1.27
N ARG A 94 10.57 -27.52 -2.43
CA ARG A 94 11.55 -28.54 -2.76
C ARG A 94 12.89 -27.90 -3.10
N HIS A 95 13.91 -28.27 -2.34
CA HIS A 95 15.30 -27.94 -2.63
C HIS A 95 15.99 -29.16 -3.23
N THR A 96 16.77 -28.95 -4.30
CA THR A 96 17.53 -30.03 -4.97
C THR A 96 19.01 -29.69 -5.01
N HIS A 97 19.82 -30.63 -4.55
CA HIS A 97 21.26 -30.59 -4.61
C HIS A 97 21.80 -31.95 -5.13
N ALA A 98 23.04 -32.02 -5.64
CA ALA A 98 23.60 -33.25 -6.17
C ALA A 98 23.63 -34.41 -5.16
N ARG A 99 23.78 -34.15 -3.85
CA ARG A 99 23.80 -35.13 -2.75
C ARG A 99 22.45 -35.41 -2.11
N PHE A 100 21.46 -34.48 -2.26
CA PHE A 100 20.18 -34.59 -1.55
C PHE A 100 19.02 -33.89 -2.25
N THR A 101 17.83 -34.30 -1.87
CA THR A 101 16.59 -33.51 -2.06
C THR A 101 15.97 -33.29 -0.69
N LEU A 102 15.54 -32.05 -0.40
CA LEU A 102 14.81 -31.73 0.80
C LEU A 102 13.43 -31.19 0.44
N ASP A 103 12.42 -31.90 0.90
CA ASP A 103 11.01 -31.49 0.85
C ASP A 103 10.64 -30.85 2.17
N LEU A 104 10.08 -29.63 2.10
CA LEU A 104 9.61 -28.85 3.22
C LEU A 104 8.15 -28.50 3.00
N ARG A 105 7.23 -29.04 3.83
CA ARG A 105 5.83 -28.61 3.83
C ARG A 105 5.61 -27.67 5.02
N ILE A 106 4.92 -26.54 4.78
CA ILE A 106 4.69 -25.48 5.78
C ILE A 106 3.21 -25.20 5.89
N THR A 107 2.69 -25.17 7.11
CA THR A 107 1.29 -24.77 7.39
C THR A 107 1.20 -24.16 8.77
N PRO A 108 0.42 -23.07 8.98
CA PRO A 108 0.00 -22.68 10.33
C PRO A 108 -0.98 -23.73 10.88
N ASP A 109 -0.97 -23.95 12.19
CA ASP A 109 -2.06 -24.67 12.84
C ASP A 109 -3.28 -23.74 12.92
N PRO A 110 -4.45 -24.09 12.33
CA PRO A 110 -5.60 -23.18 12.33
C PRO A 110 -6.19 -22.87 13.72
N LEU A 111 -5.89 -23.68 14.72
CA LEU A 111 -6.45 -23.58 16.08
C LEU A 111 -5.47 -23.03 17.12
N ARG A 112 -4.17 -22.97 16.79
CA ARG A 112 -3.11 -22.62 17.73
C ARG A 112 -2.14 -21.63 17.09
N ASP A 113 -1.54 -20.79 17.89
CA ASP A 113 -0.50 -19.86 17.45
C ASP A 113 0.82 -20.61 17.20
N VAL A 114 0.81 -21.53 16.22
CA VAL A 114 1.91 -22.45 15.89
C VAL A 114 2.10 -22.51 14.36
N LEU A 115 3.35 -22.38 13.91
CA LEU A 115 3.75 -22.72 12.54
C LEU A 115 4.36 -24.13 12.53
N LEU A 116 3.86 -25.00 11.67
CA LEU A 116 4.30 -26.37 11.51
C LEU A 116 5.12 -26.53 10.22
N LEU A 117 6.27 -27.21 10.34
CA LEU A 117 7.15 -27.57 9.23
C LEU A 117 7.35 -29.08 9.21
N ASP A 118 6.94 -29.75 8.12
CA ASP A 118 7.24 -31.16 7.91
C ASP A 118 8.42 -31.28 6.95
N ILE A 119 9.50 -31.93 7.44
CA ILE A 119 10.79 -31.99 6.77
C ILE A 119 11.05 -33.43 6.32
N THR A 120 11.38 -33.64 5.05
CA THR A 120 11.86 -34.92 4.53
C THR A 120 13.14 -34.71 3.74
N LEU A 121 14.25 -35.24 4.24
CA LEU A 121 15.54 -35.24 3.58
C LEU A 121 15.81 -36.63 2.95
N ALA A 122 15.94 -36.67 1.62
CA ALA A 122 16.32 -37.86 0.85
C ALA A 122 17.74 -37.71 0.27
N GLY A 123 18.35 -38.84 -0.16
CA GLY A 123 19.69 -38.87 -0.73
C GLY A 123 20.72 -39.44 0.25
N ASP A 124 21.96 -38.93 0.23
CA ASP A 124 23.09 -39.44 1.00
C ASP A 124 22.75 -39.65 2.49
N ALA A 125 22.95 -40.88 2.97
CA ALA A 125 22.57 -41.31 4.32
C ALA A 125 23.37 -40.61 5.44
N ALA A 126 24.56 -40.06 5.13
CA ALA A 126 25.37 -39.33 6.11
C ALA A 126 24.79 -37.95 6.46
N LEU A 127 23.97 -37.37 5.57
CA LEU A 127 23.45 -36.05 5.71
C LEU A 127 22.39 -35.92 6.81
N ARG A 128 22.42 -34.83 7.56
CA ARG A 128 21.47 -34.43 8.60
C ARG A 128 21.02 -32.99 8.36
N PRO A 129 19.73 -32.66 8.59
CA PRO A 129 19.25 -31.28 8.60
C PRO A 129 19.45 -30.65 9.98
N TYR A 130 19.79 -29.38 9.98
CA TYR A 130 19.94 -28.53 11.16
C TYR A 130 19.06 -27.30 10.96
N LEU A 131 18.19 -27.02 11.93
CA LEU A 131 17.42 -25.76 11.96
C LEU A 131 18.33 -24.64 12.43
N LEU A 132 18.06 -23.44 11.90
CA LEU A 132 18.70 -22.21 12.33
C LEU A 132 17.66 -21.10 12.37
N ALA A 133 17.29 -20.63 13.56
CA ALA A 133 16.24 -19.62 13.76
C ALA A 133 16.79 -18.37 14.43
N SER A 134 16.34 -17.19 13.97
CA SER A 134 16.69 -15.89 14.54
C SER A 134 15.45 -15.24 15.14
N PRO A 135 15.15 -15.39 16.44
CA PRO A 135 14.07 -14.70 17.12
C PRO A 135 14.23 -13.17 17.07
N ARG A 136 13.11 -12.50 16.90
CA ARG A 136 12.98 -11.05 16.95
C ARG A 136 11.68 -10.69 17.67
N LEU A 137 11.58 -11.13 18.90
CA LEU A 137 10.35 -11.11 19.66
C LEU A 137 9.87 -9.68 19.92
N GLY A 138 8.60 -9.42 19.60
CA GLY A 138 8.03 -8.08 19.71
C GLY A 138 8.61 -7.04 18.76
N GLY A 139 9.37 -7.46 17.75
CA GLY A 139 10.10 -6.57 16.82
C GLY A 139 11.45 -6.09 17.34
N ASP A 140 11.82 -6.43 18.57
CA ASP A 140 13.11 -6.08 19.16
C ASP A 140 14.16 -7.16 18.83
N ALA A 141 15.25 -6.75 18.19
CA ALA A 141 16.33 -7.67 17.85
C ALA A 141 17.35 -7.88 18.99
N PHE A 142 17.46 -6.97 19.96
CA PHE A 142 18.60 -6.91 20.87
C PHE A 142 18.31 -7.29 22.30
N SER A 143 17.02 -7.47 22.68
CA SER A 143 16.61 -7.80 24.05
C SER A 143 16.13 -9.25 24.18
N ASN A 144 16.41 -10.11 23.21
CA ASN A 144 16.02 -11.51 23.25
C ASN A 144 17.02 -12.32 24.09
N GLN A 145 16.51 -13.32 24.80
CA GLN A 145 17.31 -14.34 25.47
C GLN A 145 16.91 -15.72 24.94
N ALA A 146 17.84 -16.66 24.93
CA ALA A 146 17.60 -18.00 24.37
C ALA A 146 18.23 -19.11 25.21
N TRP A 147 17.58 -20.27 25.19
CA TRP A 147 18.03 -21.48 25.92
C TRP A 147 17.82 -22.76 25.13
N VAL A 148 18.73 -23.71 25.33
CA VAL A 148 18.52 -25.14 25.10
C VAL A 148 18.06 -25.74 26.40
N ASP A 149 16.91 -26.40 26.45
CA ASP A 149 16.33 -26.91 27.69
C ASP A 149 15.59 -28.23 27.45
N ASN A 150 15.11 -28.82 28.54
CA ASN A 150 14.25 -30.00 28.56
C ASN A 150 12.97 -29.67 29.32
N TRP A 151 11.88 -29.42 28.61
CA TRP A 151 10.61 -29.11 29.22
C TRP A 151 9.72 -30.35 29.30
N GLU A 152 9.40 -30.77 30.52
CA GLU A 152 8.60 -31.94 30.79
C GLU A 152 9.11 -33.23 30.11
N GLY A 153 10.42 -33.43 30.06
CA GLY A 153 11.07 -34.56 29.42
C GLY A 153 11.25 -34.47 27.91
N ARG A 154 11.01 -33.28 27.30
CA ARG A 154 11.09 -33.02 25.87
C ARG A 154 12.18 -32.02 25.59
N PRO A 155 13.21 -32.34 24.78
CA PRO A 155 14.21 -31.38 24.38
C PRO A 155 13.57 -30.30 23.52
N LEU A 156 13.94 -29.04 23.71
CA LEU A 156 13.46 -27.90 22.95
C LEU A 156 14.46 -26.75 22.94
N LEU A 157 14.22 -25.81 22.05
CA LEU A 157 14.87 -24.51 21.97
C LEU A 157 13.80 -23.45 22.24
N TRP A 158 14.05 -22.51 23.12
CA TRP A 158 13.15 -21.39 23.34
C TRP A 158 13.87 -20.05 23.44
N ALA A 159 13.08 -18.99 23.20
CA ALA A 159 13.49 -17.62 23.39
C ALA A 159 12.39 -16.83 24.10
N GLU A 160 12.78 -15.79 24.79
CA GLU A 160 11.86 -14.90 25.51
C GLU A 160 12.31 -13.45 25.40
N GLN A 161 11.32 -12.54 25.30
CA GLN A 161 11.52 -11.08 25.35
C GLN A 161 10.23 -10.42 25.83
N GLY A 162 10.28 -9.74 26.96
CA GLY A 162 9.10 -9.07 27.52
C GLY A 162 7.89 -10.02 27.64
N PRO A 163 6.74 -9.69 27.02
CA PRO A 163 5.55 -10.53 27.07
C PRO A 163 5.49 -11.59 25.96
N PHE A 164 6.58 -11.88 25.27
CA PHE A 164 6.61 -12.82 24.15
C PHE A 164 7.54 -14.00 24.43
N GLY A 165 7.02 -15.21 24.22
CA GLY A 165 7.76 -16.46 24.26
C GLY A 165 7.65 -17.20 22.94
N LEU A 166 8.78 -17.82 22.53
CA LEU A 166 8.90 -18.69 21.35
C LEU A 166 9.44 -20.03 21.79
N ALA A 167 8.86 -21.12 21.30
CA ALA A 167 9.37 -22.48 21.49
C ALA A 167 9.50 -23.20 20.13
N LEU A 168 10.68 -23.75 19.86
CA LEU A 168 10.92 -24.71 18.79
C LEU A 168 10.96 -26.12 19.38
N MET A 169 10.08 -27.00 18.88
CA MET A 169 10.00 -28.40 19.25
C MET A 169 9.99 -29.27 18.01
N CYS A 170 10.53 -30.48 18.12
CA CYS A 170 10.61 -31.42 17.00
C CYS A 170 10.08 -32.79 17.43
N ALA A 171 9.28 -33.42 16.57
CA ALA A 171 8.86 -34.81 16.69
C ALA A 171 9.31 -35.62 15.47
N ASP A 172 9.77 -36.85 15.70
CA ASP A 172 10.10 -37.80 14.63
C ASP A 172 8.83 -38.34 13.93
N ALA A 173 9.01 -39.22 12.96
CA ALA A 173 7.92 -39.84 12.22
C ALA A 173 6.96 -40.69 13.10
N ASN A 174 7.36 -41.03 14.33
CA ASN A 174 6.53 -41.76 15.29
C ASN A 174 5.87 -40.82 16.32
N GLY A 175 6.08 -39.50 16.20
CA GLY A 175 5.56 -38.52 17.16
C GLY A 175 6.36 -38.39 18.45
N LEU A 176 7.60 -38.95 18.51
CA LEU A 176 8.47 -38.86 19.70
C LEU A 176 9.33 -37.59 19.62
N PRO A 177 9.65 -36.97 20.79
CA PRO A 177 10.55 -35.82 20.83
C PRO A 177 11.92 -36.20 20.25
N ALA A 178 12.46 -35.36 19.34
CA ALA A 178 13.53 -35.82 18.47
C ALA A 178 14.60 -34.79 18.11
N PHE A 179 14.82 -33.75 18.91
CA PHE A 179 16.00 -32.90 18.73
C PHE A 179 17.28 -33.69 19.04
N GLY A 180 18.26 -33.61 18.17
CA GLY A 180 19.64 -34.02 18.41
C GLY A 180 20.44 -32.93 19.13
N PRO A 181 21.77 -32.82 18.87
CA PRO A 181 22.59 -31.74 19.41
C PRO A 181 22.00 -30.35 19.09
N CYS A 182 21.96 -29.50 20.12
CA CYS A 182 21.45 -28.13 20.03
C CYS A 182 22.48 -27.13 20.52
N SER A 183 22.38 -25.88 20.05
CA SER A 183 23.15 -24.74 20.52
C SER A 183 22.36 -23.44 20.36
N VAL A 184 22.58 -22.50 21.25
CA VAL A 184 22.10 -21.12 21.14
C VAL A 184 23.31 -20.18 21.10
N GLY A 185 23.15 -19.02 20.46
CA GLY A 185 24.27 -18.09 20.34
C GLY A 185 23.80 -16.68 19.94
N HIS A 186 24.74 -15.78 19.73
CA HIS A 186 24.48 -14.45 19.19
C HIS A 186 24.76 -14.43 17.69
N VAL A 187 23.85 -13.84 16.92
CA VAL A 187 23.91 -13.77 15.45
C VAL A 187 25.23 -13.12 14.99
N GLY A 188 25.94 -13.78 14.09
CA GLY A 188 27.19 -13.33 13.52
C GLY A 188 28.44 -13.51 14.42
N GLU A 189 28.29 -14.13 15.61
CA GLU A 189 29.39 -14.28 16.57
C GLU A 189 29.55 -15.71 17.11
N SER A 190 28.51 -16.19 17.79
CA SER A 190 28.52 -17.50 18.46
C SER A 190 27.35 -18.36 18.03
N ASP A 191 26.67 -18.01 16.96
CA ASP A 191 25.60 -18.80 16.35
C ASP A 191 26.16 -20.02 15.59
N ALA A 192 25.28 -20.98 15.33
CA ALA A 192 25.69 -22.21 14.66
C ALA A 192 26.11 -21.99 13.19
N TRP A 193 25.65 -20.91 12.52
CA TRP A 193 26.12 -20.62 11.17
C TRP A 193 27.63 -20.31 11.19
N GLN A 194 28.09 -19.54 12.18
CA GLN A 194 29.51 -19.23 12.39
C GLN A 194 30.31 -20.49 12.75
N ASP A 195 29.68 -21.45 13.45
CA ASP A 195 30.31 -22.74 13.77
C ASP A 195 30.49 -23.60 12.50
N PHE A 196 29.46 -23.70 11.66
CA PHE A 196 29.54 -24.40 10.38
C PHE A 196 30.55 -23.75 9.43
N ASP A 197 30.61 -22.42 9.37
CA ASP A 197 31.56 -21.69 8.51
C ASP A 197 33.01 -21.97 8.93
N ARG A 198 33.27 -22.07 10.22
CA ARG A 198 34.61 -22.31 10.76
C ARG A 198 35.04 -23.75 10.76
N HIS A 199 34.11 -24.68 11.03
CA HIS A 199 34.44 -26.08 11.35
C HIS A 199 33.79 -27.09 10.40
N GLY A 200 32.95 -26.67 9.45
CA GLY A 200 32.19 -27.55 8.55
C GLY A 200 31.09 -28.35 9.24
N ARG A 201 30.92 -28.22 10.53
CA ARG A 201 30.01 -28.99 11.36
C ARG A 201 29.66 -28.25 12.63
N MET A 202 28.60 -28.69 13.33
CA MET A 202 28.23 -28.17 14.63
C MET A 202 29.14 -28.75 15.73
N THR A 203 29.94 -27.89 16.31
CA THR A 203 30.90 -28.22 17.40
C THR A 203 30.57 -27.48 18.70
N TRP A 204 29.84 -26.35 18.58
CA TRP A 204 29.44 -25.56 19.75
C TRP A 204 28.13 -26.10 20.31
N HIS A 205 28.08 -26.15 21.66
CA HIS A 205 26.91 -26.63 22.41
C HIS A 205 26.61 -25.67 23.55
N TYR A 206 26.32 -24.40 23.22
CA TYR A 206 25.94 -23.41 24.21
C TYR A 206 24.48 -23.65 24.60
N THR A 207 24.19 -23.61 25.91
CA THR A 207 22.85 -23.90 26.42
C THR A 207 22.06 -22.66 26.80
N GLU A 208 22.68 -21.50 26.91
CA GLU A 208 22.03 -20.22 27.20
C GLU A 208 22.77 -19.04 26.58
N THR A 209 22.04 -17.94 26.30
CA THR A 209 22.58 -16.65 25.92
C THR A 209 22.33 -15.59 26.99
N GLY A 210 23.03 -14.43 26.88
CA GLY A 210 22.55 -13.18 27.46
C GLY A 210 21.55 -12.50 26.53
N GLU A 211 21.11 -11.31 26.91
CA GLU A 211 20.32 -10.45 26.02
C GLU A 211 21.10 -10.11 24.77
N GLY A 212 20.43 -10.11 23.62
CA GLY A 212 21.04 -9.78 22.34
C GLY A 212 20.23 -10.21 21.14
N GLU A 213 20.81 -10.09 19.95
CA GLU A 213 20.32 -10.70 18.72
C GLU A 213 20.70 -12.18 18.74
N VAL A 214 19.74 -13.02 19.13
CA VAL A 214 19.99 -14.44 19.43
C VAL A 214 19.67 -15.33 18.23
N ALA A 215 20.36 -16.48 18.18
CA ALA A 215 20.10 -17.55 17.23
C ALA A 215 19.90 -18.89 17.97
N LEU A 216 18.98 -19.69 17.47
CA LEU A 216 18.67 -21.03 17.94
C LEU A 216 19.07 -22.03 16.87
N ALA A 217 19.77 -23.11 17.20
CA ALA A 217 20.10 -24.16 16.26
C ALA A 217 19.95 -25.56 16.87
N GLY A 218 19.50 -26.52 16.06
CA GLY A 218 19.37 -27.90 16.49
C GLY A 218 19.35 -28.89 15.32
N GLU A 219 20.02 -30.02 15.50
CA GLU A 219 19.92 -31.16 14.59
C GLU A 219 18.53 -31.78 14.70
N VAL A 220 17.92 -32.09 13.53
CA VAL A 220 16.62 -32.76 13.47
C VAL A 220 16.70 -34.04 12.65
N PRO A 221 15.80 -35.01 12.86
CA PRO A 221 15.77 -36.23 12.03
C PRO A 221 15.53 -35.92 10.56
N ARG A 222 15.99 -36.83 9.69
CA ARG A 222 15.75 -36.72 8.24
C ARG A 222 14.28 -36.75 7.84
N ARG A 223 13.40 -37.23 8.73
CA ARG A 223 11.94 -37.11 8.64
C ARG A 223 11.41 -36.72 9.99
N CYS A 224 10.81 -35.53 10.03
CA CYS A 224 10.32 -34.97 11.29
C CYS A 224 9.29 -33.87 11.03
N THR A 225 8.54 -33.56 12.04
CA THR A 225 7.72 -32.34 12.11
C THR A 225 8.30 -31.41 13.16
N VAL A 226 8.54 -30.17 12.79
CA VAL A 226 8.95 -29.07 13.67
C VAL A 226 7.76 -28.19 13.94
N ALA A 227 7.58 -27.77 15.18
CA ALA A 227 6.60 -26.78 15.60
C ALA A 227 7.30 -25.55 16.17
N LEU A 228 7.02 -24.40 15.58
CA LEU A 228 7.35 -23.09 16.12
C LEU A 228 6.10 -22.55 16.81
N GLY A 229 6.05 -22.64 18.16
CA GLY A 229 4.96 -22.11 18.97
C GLY A 229 5.26 -20.71 19.47
N LEU A 230 4.23 -19.88 19.55
CA LEU A 230 4.29 -18.50 20.06
C LEU A 230 3.29 -18.34 21.19
N GLY A 231 3.63 -17.56 22.22
CA GLY A 231 2.77 -17.35 23.39
C GLY A 231 3.19 -16.17 24.24
N SER A 232 2.43 -15.94 25.31
CA SER A 232 2.70 -14.88 26.31
C SER A 232 3.81 -15.27 27.31
N SER A 233 4.34 -16.47 27.22
CA SER A 233 5.53 -16.96 27.92
C SER A 233 6.12 -18.13 27.12
N LYS A 234 7.35 -18.50 27.42
CA LYS A 234 8.00 -19.65 26.77
C LYS A 234 7.29 -20.97 27.05
N GLU A 235 6.73 -21.15 28.28
CA GLU A 235 5.96 -22.34 28.64
C GLU A 235 4.64 -22.42 27.87
N ALA A 236 3.95 -21.28 27.70
CA ALA A 236 2.75 -21.20 26.86
C ALA A 236 3.06 -21.58 25.40
N ALA A 237 4.16 -21.05 24.86
CA ALA A 237 4.64 -21.39 23.51
C ALA A 237 4.95 -22.88 23.37
N ALA A 238 5.64 -23.49 24.36
CA ALA A 238 5.97 -24.93 24.38
C ALA A 238 4.71 -25.80 24.46
N THR A 239 3.74 -25.41 25.31
CA THR A 239 2.44 -26.11 25.40
C THR A 239 1.70 -26.14 24.08
N LEU A 240 1.64 -24.99 23.38
CA LEU A 240 0.99 -24.90 22.07
C LEU A 240 1.75 -25.71 21.01
N ALA A 241 3.08 -25.59 20.96
CA ALA A 241 3.92 -26.31 20.02
C ALA A 241 3.76 -27.83 20.18
N TRP A 242 3.87 -28.36 21.41
CA TRP A 242 3.72 -29.79 21.64
C TRP A 242 2.30 -30.28 21.39
N SER A 243 1.29 -29.50 21.75
CA SER A 243 -0.11 -29.82 21.45
C SER A 243 -0.39 -29.93 19.93
N ALA A 244 0.25 -29.08 19.12
CA ALA A 244 0.15 -29.17 17.67
C ALA A 244 0.87 -30.41 17.12
N LEU A 245 2.07 -30.74 17.61
CA LEU A 245 2.81 -31.96 17.25
C LEU A 245 2.03 -33.22 17.63
N ALA A 246 1.41 -33.24 18.80
CA ALA A 246 0.59 -34.38 19.28
C ALA A 246 -0.64 -34.60 18.38
N GLN A 247 -1.19 -33.55 17.79
CA GLN A 247 -2.28 -33.68 16.82
C GLN A 247 -1.80 -34.15 15.44
N GLY A 248 -0.56 -33.82 15.05
CA GLY A 248 0.09 -34.22 13.82
C GLY A 248 -0.07 -33.20 12.68
N PHE A 249 0.95 -33.11 11.85
CA PHE A 249 1.06 -32.18 10.72
C PHE A 249 -0.11 -32.31 9.74
N ASP A 250 -0.42 -33.53 9.28
CA ASP A 250 -1.41 -33.74 8.24
C ASP A 250 -2.83 -33.29 8.68
N ALA A 251 -3.15 -33.39 9.95
CA ALA A 251 -4.43 -32.89 10.49
C ALA A 251 -4.53 -31.36 10.40
N ALA A 252 -3.46 -30.63 10.73
CA ALA A 252 -3.38 -29.18 10.58
C ALA A 252 -3.43 -28.78 9.10
N TRP A 253 -2.65 -29.44 8.24
CA TRP A 253 -2.62 -29.22 6.80
C TRP A 253 -4.00 -29.38 6.15
N GLN A 254 -4.69 -30.50 6.43
CA GLN A 254 -6.01 -30.76 5.88
C GLN A 254 -7.03 -29.72 6.32
N ARG A 255 -6.99 -29.30 7.59
CA ARG A 255 -7.86 -28.28 8.14
C ARG A 255 -7.59 -26.91 7.50
N GLN A 256 -6.32 -26.51 7.39
CA GLN A 256 -5.91 -25.28 6.71
C GLN A 256 -6.42 -25.26 5.25
N CYS A 257 -6.22 -26.35 4.51
CA CYS A 257 -6.71 -26.46 3.15
C CYS A 257 -8.24 -26.39 3.06
N ALA A 258 -8.96 -27.04 3.98
CA ALA A 258 -10.42 -27.03 4.00
C ALA A 258 -10.99 -25.63 4.31
N ASP A 259 -10.41 -24.92 5.27
CA ASP A 259 -10.85 -23.58 5.67
C ASP A 259 -10.66 -22.57 4.55
N TRP A 260 -9.48 -22.54 3.93
CA TRP A 260 -9.22 -21.66 2.78
C TRP A 260 -10.07 -22.02 1.57
N LYS A 261 -10.28 -23.30 1.30
CA LYS A 261 -11.17 -23.73 0.23
C LYS A 261 -12.61 -23.29 0.50
N ALA A 262 -13.10 -23.41 1.72
CA ALA A 262 -14.42 -22.92 2.11
C ALA A 262 -14.53 -21.41 1.93
N TRP A 263 -13.49 -20.66 2.29
CA TRP A 263 -13.44 -19.23 2.04
C TRP A 263 -13.45 -18.91 0.54
N GLN A 264 -12.67 -19.62 -0.27
CA GLN A 264 -12.62 -19.41 -1.72
C GLN A 264 -13.96 -19.74 -2.40
N THR A 265 -14.72 -20.74 -1.94
CA THR A 265 -16.01 -21.10 -2.54
C THR A 265 -17.08 -20.03 -2.40
N GLY A 266 -16.92 -19.06 -1.51
CA GLY A 266 -17.79 -17.89 -1.40
C GLY A 266 -17.61 -16.86 -2.53
N TRP A 267 -16.64 -17.04 -3.41
CA TRP A 267 -16.41 -16.26 -4.61
C TRP A 267 -15.92 -17.18 -5.74
N GLN A 268 -16.61 -17.14 -6.87
CA GLN A 268 -16.15 -17.84 -8.05
C GLN A 268 -15.48 -16.86 -9.00
N PRO A 269 -14.14 -16.92 -9.16
CA PRO A 269 -13.44 -16.05 -10.09
C PRO A 269 -13.96 -16.32 -11.51
N PRO A 270 -14.15 -15.29 -12.33
CA PRO A 270 -14.48 -15.48 -13.74
C PRO A 270 -13.36 -16.23 -14.44
N VAL A 271 -13.71 -16.97 -15.49
CA VAL A 271 -12.74 -17.49 -16.44
C VAL A 271 -12.39 -16.34 -17.38
N LEU A 272 -11.15 -15.86 -17.30
CA LEU A 272 -10.69 -14.75 -18.13
C LEU A 272 -10.46 -15.24 -19.56
N ASP A 273 -11.34 -14.82 -20.48
CA ASP A 273 -11.27 -15.27 -21.88
C ASP A 273 -9.94 -14.86 -22.53
N GLY A 274 -9.29 -15.81 -23.17
CA GLY A 274 -7.99 -15.65 -23.81
C GLY A 274 -6.78 -15.51 -22.87
N ALA A 275 -6.98 -15.53 -21.54
CA ALA A 275 -5.89 -15.35 -20.59
C ALA A 275 -5.08 -16.65 -20.37
N SER A 276 -3.80 -16.47 -20.03
CA SER A 276 -2.92 -17.57 -19.64
C SER A 276 -3.33 -18.21 -18.30
N ALA A 277 -2.91 -19.47 -18.10
CA ALA A 277 -3.10 -20.15 -16.82
C ALA A 277 -2.44 -19.38 -15.64
N ALA A 278 -1.34 -18.68 -15.90
CA ALA A 278 -0.66 -17.85 -14.91
C ALA A 278 -1.53 -16.65 -14.48
N ALA A 279 -2.13 -15.95 -15.44
CA ALA A 279 -3.05 -14.84 -15.17
C ALA A 279 -4.29 -15.30 -14.40
N GLN A 280 -4.88 -16.43 -14.80
CA GLN A 280 -6.03 -17.02 -14.08
C GLN A 280 -5.65 -17.43 -12.64
N ALA A 281 -4.47 -18.02 -12.44
CA ALA A 281 -4.00 -18.41 -11.11
C ALA A 281 -3.69 -17.21 -10.22
N LEU A 282 -3.16 -16.12 -10.80
CA LEU A 282 -2.89 -14.88 -10.08
C LEU A 282 -4.17 -14.24 -9.55
N LEU A 283 -5.29 -14.32 -10.28
CA LEU A 283 -6.58 -13.79 -9.81
C LEU A 283 -7.01 -14.42 -8.48
N VAL A 284 -6.91 -15.76 -8.38
CA VAL A 284 -7.22 -16.49 -7.14
C VAL A 284 -6.22 -16.15 -6.03
N ARG A 285 -4.93 -16.07 -6.38
CA ARG A 285 -3.87 -15.73 -5.41
C ARG A 285 -4.00 -14.31 -4.89
N SER A 286 -4.33 -13.36 -5.75
CA SER A 286 -4.58 -11.97 -5.36
C SER A 286 -5.70 -11.87 -4.34
N ALA A 287 -6.80 -12.58 -4.52
CA ALA A 287 -7.87 -12.65 -3.52
C ALA A 287 -7.36 -13.15 -2.15
N THR A 288 -6.51 -14.18 -2.13
CA THR A 288 -5.87 -14.67 -0.92
C THR A 288 -4.98 -13.60 -0.27
N MET A 289 -4.21 -12.85 -1.07
CA MET A 289 -3.35 -11.78 -0.55
C MET A 289 -4.14 -10.70 0.16
N LEU A 290 -5.28 -10.28 -0.37
CA LEU A 290 -6.15 -9.32 0.31
C LEU A 290 -6.64 -9.84 1.67
N LYS A 291 -6.90 -11.14 1.79
CA LYS A 291 -7.38 -11.75 3.04
C LYS A 291 -6.25 -11.99 4.06
N VAL A 292 -5.08 -12.42 3.61
CA VAL A 292 -3.92 -12.69 4.47
C VAL A 292 -3.43 -11.42 5.17
N HIS A 293 -3.49 -10.26 4.51
CA HIS A 293 -2.99 -9.01 5.07
C HIS A 293 -3.95 -8.33 6.07
N GLN A 294 -5.13 -8.91 6.32
CA GLN A 294 -6.04 -8.42 7.35
C GLN A 294 -5.59 -8.86 8.73
N ASP A 295 -5.66 -7.94 9.70
CA ASP A 295 -5.43 -8.23 11.11
C ASP A 295 -6.68 -8.85 11.78
N ARG A 296 -6.48 -9.47 12.95
CA ARG A 296 -7.56 -10.11 13.71
C ARG A 296 -7.87 -9.41 15.02
N THR A 297 -6.91 -8.69 15.56
CA THR A 297 -7.11 -7.87 16.76
C THR A 297 -7.91 -6.63 16.43
N TYR A 298 -7.69 -6.07 15.25
CA TYR A 298 -8.39 -4.90 14.71
C TYR A 298 -9.13 -5.29 13.42
N PRO A 299 -10.36 -5.83 13.51
CA PRO A 299 -11.13 -6.24 12.33
C PRO A 299 -11.27 -5.10 11.33
N GLY A 300 -10.97 -5.38 10.07
CA GLY A 300 -10.95 -4.39 9.00
C GLY A 300 -9.63 -3.65 8.80
N ALA A 301 -8.70 -3.70 9.75
CA ALA A 301 -7.34 -3.23 9.51
C ALA A 301 -6.57 -4.20 8.60
N ALA A 302 -5.82 -3.67 7.65
CA ALA A 302 -4.88 -4.43 6.85
C ALA A 302 -3.60 -3.63 6.62
N VAL A 303 -2.46 -4.31 6.63
CA VAL A 303 -1.18 -3.69 6.33
C VAL A 303 -0.95 -3.63 4.82
N ALA A 304 -0.19 -2.63 4.35
CA ALA A 304 0.12 -2.46 2.94
C ALA A 304 0.96 -3.64 2.37
N SER A 305 1.81 -4.24 3.21
CA SER A 305 2.60 -5.42 2.87
C SER A 305 3.15 -6.12 4.11
N LEU A 306 3.28 -7.45 4.06
CA LEU A 306 4.11 -8.25 4.99
C LEU A 306 5.58 -8.30 4.54
N SER A 307 6.05 -7.26 3.89
CA SER A 307 7.42 -7.11 3.42
C SER A 307 7.94 -5.72 3.77
N VAL A 308 9.22 -5.64 4.09
CA VAL A 308 9.92 -4.36 4.26
C VAL A 308 10.75 -4.12 3.00
N PRO A 309 10.52 -3.03 2.24
CA PRO A 309 11.30 -2.73 1.06
C PRO A 309 12.80 -2.74 1.37
N TRP A 310 13.57 -3.43 0.52
CA TRP A 310 15.01 -3.66 0.71
C TRP A 310 15.38 -4.19 2.09
N GLY A 311 14.57 -5.12 2.63
CA GLY A 311 14.63 -5.58 4.02
C GLY A 311 16.01 -5.99 4.51
N GLU A 312 16.82 -6.68 3.69
CA GLU A 312 18.19 -7.10 4.03
C GLU A 312 19.14 -5.90 4.25
N SER A 313 18.77 -4.71 3.77
CA SER A 313 19.51 -3.46 3.92
C SER A 313 18.76 -2.41 4.73
N SER A 314 17.52 -2.68 5.13
CA SER A 314 16.64 -1.74 5.84
C SER A 314 16.49 -2.11 7.31
N ASN A 315 16.56 -1.12 8.19
CA ASN A 315 16.23 -1.22 9.60
C ASN A 315 14.95 -0.44 9.96
N SER A 316 14.12 -0.11 8.97
CA SER A 316 12.87 0.61 9.18
C SER A 316 11.93 -0.20 10.08
N MET A 317 11.49 0.39 11.20
CA MET A 317 10.58 -0.27 12.14
C MET A 317 9.16 -0.44 11.58
N GLY A 318 8.68 0.54 10.83
CA GLY A 318 7.35 0.52 10.23
C GLY A 318 7.34 -0.29 8.93
N GLY A 319 8.26 0.00 8.04
CA GLY A 319 8.24 -0.57 6.71
C GLY A 319 6.86 -0.37 6.09
N TYR A 320 6.27 -1.46 5.61
CA TYR A 320 4.89 -1.49 5.11
C TYR A 320 3.92 -2.26 6.05
N HIS A 321 4.32 -2.50 7.30
CA HIS A 321 3.45 -3.03 8.36
C HIS A 321 2.50 -1.97 8.94
N LEU A 322 2.13 -1.00 8.14
CA LEU A 322 1.31 0.16 8.47
C LEU A 322 0.02 0.14 7.63
N VAL A 323 -0.94 0.94 8.06
CA VAL A 323 -2.21 1.15 7.36
C VAL A 323 -2.21 2.53 6.72
N TRP A 324 -2.46 2.59 5.41
CA TRP A 324 -2.88 3.77 4.66
C TRP A 324 -4.37 3.64 4.34
N SER A 325 -5.16 4.66 4.57
CA SER A 325 -6.60 4.62 4.29
C SER A 325 -6.90 4.44 2.80
N ARG A 326 -6.10 5.02 1.92
CA ARG A 326 -6.16 4.81 0.47
C ARG A 326 -6.01 3.33 0.11
N ASP A 327 -4.89 2.70 0.50
CA ASP A 327 -4.59 1.29 0.22
C ASP A 327 -5.68 0.36 0.77
N LEU A 328 -6.19 0.70 1.94
CA LEU A 328 -7.25 -0.05 2.61
C LEU A 328 -8.56 0.03 1.83
N VAL A 329 -8.93 1.21 1.30
CA VAL A 329 -10.14 1.38 0.48
C VAL A 329 -9.97 0.77 -0.91
N GLU A 330 -8.80 0.85 -1.51
CA GLU A 330 -8.49 0.15 -2.77
C GLU A 330 -8.64 -1.38 -2.61
N THR A 331 -8.18 -1.91 -1.47
CA THR A 331 -8.43 -3.30 -1.07
C THR A 331 -9.93 -3.59 -0.89
N ALA A 332 -10.65 -2.72 -0.21
CA ALA A 332 -12.10 -2.86 0.00
C ALA A 332 -12.88 -2.84 -1.32
N GLY A 333 -12.46 -2.01 -2.29
CA GLY A 333 -13.05 -1.97 -3.63
C GLY A 333 -12.95 -3.31 -4.36
N ALA A 334 -11.78 -3.96 -4.30
CA ALA A 334 -11.60 -5.31 -4.85
C ALA A 334 -12.44 -6.35 -4.10
N LEU A 335 -12.49 -6.29 -2.77
CA LEU A 335 -13.34 -7.18 -1.95
C LEU A 335 -14.83 -7.02 -2.29
N LEU A 336 -15.31 -5.78 -2.46
CA LEU A 336 -16.67 -5.49 -2.89
C LEU A 336 -16.97 -6.04 -4.29
N ALA A 337 -16.03 -5.89 -5.22
CA ALA A 337 -16.17 -6.44 -6.58
C ALA A 337 -16.23 -7.97 -6.58
N MET A 338 -15.60 -8.63 -5.60
CA MET A 338 -15.68 -10.06 -5.34
C MET A 338 -16.94 -10.49 -4.55
N GLY A 339 -17.81 -9.56 -4.12
CA GLY A 339 -18.94 -9.85 -3.26
C GLY A 339 -18.58 -10.12 -1.79
N ARG A 340 -17.37 -9.73 -1.33
CA ARG A 340 -16.93 -9.86 0.07
C ARG A 340 -17.36 -8.65 0.90
N CYS A 341 -18.66 -8.41 0.96
CA CYS A 341 -19.23 -7.21 1.59
C CYS A 341 -18.90 -7.13 3.09
N ASP A 342 -18.85 -8.25 3.81
CA ASP A 342 -18.52 -8.25 5.24
C ASP A 342 -17.10 -7.78 5.52
N ASP A 343 -16.12 -8.18 4.70
CA ASP A 343 -14.75 -7.70 4.81
C ASP A 343 -14.67 -6.18 4.55
N ALA A 344 -15.37 -5.68 3.52
CA ALA A 344 -15.43 -4.25 3.20
C ALA A 344 -16.16 -3.44 4.28
N ARG A 345 -17.22 -3.99 4.88
CA ARG A 345 -17.91 -3.38 6.04
C ARG A 345 -17.00 -3.27 7.26
N ALA A 346 -16.22 -4.32 7.54
CA ALA A 346 -15.24 -4.28 8.63
C ALA A 346 -14.19 -3.19 8.39
N ILE A 347 -13.72 -3.02 7.14
CA ILE A 347 -12.80 -1.93 6.76
C ILE A 347 -13.44 -0.56 7.02
N LEU A 348 -14.70 -0.36 6.62
CA LEU A 348 -15.39 0.90 6.89
C LEU A 348 -15.51 1.19 8.40
N CYS A 349 -15.86 0.17 9.21
CA CYS A 349 -15.92 0.34 10.66
C CYS A 349 -14.55 0.70 11.27
N TYR A 350 -13.47 0.11 10.79
CA TYR A 350 -12.12 0.46 11.21
C TYR A 350 -11.76 1.90 10.83
N LEU A 351 -12.09 2.32 9.61
CA LEU A 351 -11.87 3.71 9.16
C LEU A 351 -12.67 4.70 10.00
N ILE A 352 -13.94 4.43 10.32
CA ILE A 352 -14.74 5.28 11.22
C ILE A 352 -14.04 5.43 12.59
N ALA A 353 -13.50 4.33 13.13
CA ALA A 353 -12.84 4.33 14.43
C ALA A 353 -11.49 5.07 14.45
N THR A 354 -10.84 5.23 13.30
CA THR A 354 -9.50 5.85 13.19
C THR A 354 -9.53 7.26 12.59
N GLN A 355 -10.71 7.79 12.26
CA GLN A 355 -10.87 9.18 11.81
C GLN A 355 -10.41 10.18 12.87
N GLN A 356 -9.64 11.19 12.49
CA GLN A 356 -9.23 12.26 13.37
C GLN A 356 -10.41 13.19 13.75
N ALA A 357 -10.26 13.93 14.85
CA ALA A 357 -11.35 14.79 15.37
C ALA A 357 -11.79 15.89 14.40
N ASP A 358 -10.88 16.37 13.55
CA ASP A 358 -11.14 17.37 12.51
C ASP A 358 -11.63 16.77 11.18
N GLY A 359 -11.76 15.45 11.11
CA GLY A 359 -12.38 14.76 9.98
C GLY A 359 -11.44 14.08 9.00
N HIS A 360 -10.13 14.33 9.07
CA HIS A 360 -9.17 13.66 8.15
C HIS A 360 -8.72 12.29 8.65
N TRP A 361 -7.96 11.59 7.80
CA TRP A 361 -7.15 10.43 8.17
C TRP A 361 -5.67 10.78 8.03
N LEU A 362 -4.87 10.14 8.88
CA LEU A 362 -3.41 10.29 8.86
C LEU A 362 -2.83 9.71 7.57
N GLN A 363 -1.67 10.20 7.15
CA GLN A 363 -0.92 9.63 6.02
C GLN A 363 -0.76 8.12 6.17
N ASN A 364 -0.34 7.65 7.36
CA ASN A 364 -0.37 6.24 7.74
C ASN A 364 -0.32 6.09 9.26
N GLN A 365 -0.65 4.88 9.71
CA GLN A 365 -0.71 4.58 11.13
C GLN A 365 -0.45 3.10 11.41
N TRP A 366 -0.03 2.79 12.63
CA TRP A 366 -0.07 1.44 13.15
C TRP A 366 -1.52 0.96 13.27
N LEU A 367 -1.74 -0.36 13.28
CA LEU A 367 -3.08 -0.96 13.34
C LEU A 367 -3.97 -0.39 14.45
N GLY A 368 -3.41 -0.04 15.60
CA GLY A 368 -4.14 0.56 16.72
C GLY A 368 -4.41 2.06 16.58
N GLY A 369 -4.19 2.68 15.43
CA GLY A 369 -4.45 4.10 15.17
C GLY A 369 -3.35 5.06 15.62
N LYS A 370 -2.21 4.56 16.15
CA LYS A 370 -1.08 5.42 16.48
C LYS A 370 -0.42 5.92 15.19
N PRO A 371 -0.27 7.25 14.97
CA PRO A 371 0.35 7.79 13.78
C PRO A 371 1.82 7.34 13.66
N PHE A 372 2.25 7.09 12.42
CA PHE A 372 3.65 6.88 12.08
C PHE A 372 4.17 8.12 11.32
N TRP A 373 3.57 8.46 10.19
CA TRP A 373 3.75 9.74 9.50
C TRP A 373 2.46 10.56 9.54
N GLN A 374 2.59 11.88 9.57
CA GLN A 374 1.46 12.79 9.80
C GLN A 374 1.24 13.77 8.63
N GLY A 375 1.76 13.48 7.45
CA GLY A 375 1.47 14.24 6.24
C GLY A 375 -0.03 14.23 5.94
N ILE A 376 -0.56 15.33 5.40
CA ILE A 376 -1.96 15.41 4.99
C ILE A 376 -2.03 15.13 3.51
N GLN A 377 -2.74 14.06 3.16
CA GLN A 377 -3.10 13.69 1.81
C GLN A 377 -4.63 13.73 1.71
N LEU A 378 -5.20 14.60 0.87
CA LEU A 378 -6.65 14.74 0.79
C LEU A 378 -7.33 13.50 0.22
N ASP A 379 -6.65 12.70 -0.59
CA ASP A 379 -7.16 11.43 -1.08
C ASP A 379 -7.33 10.41 0.06
N GLU A 380 -6.44 10.39 1.08
CA GLU A 380 -6.63 9.56 2.29
C GLU A 380 -7.94 9.92 3.04
N THR A 381 -8.36 11.19 2.96
CA THR A 381 -9.63 11.64 3.55
C THR A 381 -10.83 11.35 2.64
N ALA A 382 -10.65 11.36 1.35
CA ALA A 382 -11.71 11.17 0.36
C ALA A 382 -12.08 9.69 0.14
N PHE A 383 -11.10 8.78 0.15
CA PHE A 383 -11.34 7.36 -0.09
C PHE A 383 -12.33 6.70 0.87
N PRO A 384 -12.33 6.94 2.20
CA PRO A 384 -13.35 6.40 3.10
C PRO A 384 -14.78 6.81 2.73
N LEU A 385 -14.97 8.01 2.18
CA LEU A 385 -16.27 8.47 1.69
C LEU A 385 -16.73 7.65 0.49
N LEU A 386 -15.84 7.35 -0.45
CA LEU A 386 -16.12 6.51 -1.61
C LEU A 386 -16.50 5.08 -1.19
N LEU A 387 -15.83 4.51 -0.19
CA LEU A 387 -16.19 3.20 0.35
C LEU A 387 -17.58 3.20 0.98
N ALA A 388 -17.89 4.23 1.78
CA ALA A 388 -19.22 4.38 2.39
C ALA A 388 -20.32 4.47 1.32
N ALA A 389 -20.10 5.26 0.27
CA ALA A 389 -21.03 5.39 -0.86
C ALA A 389 -21.17 4.08 -1.66
N ALA A 390 -20.07 3.36 -1.90
CA ALA A 390 -20.09 2.08 -2.64
C ALA A 390 -20.85 0.99 -1.88
N LEU A 391 -20.70 0.92 -0.55
CA LEU A 391 -21.49 0.02 0.30
C LEU A 391 -22.97 0.42 0.33
N HIS A 392 -23.26 1.72 0.44
CA HIS A 392 -24.64 2.24 0.38
C HIS A 392 -25.34 1.89 -0.93
N ALA A 393 -24.69 2.13 -2.05
CA ALA A 393 -25.23 1.86 -3.39
C ALA A 393 -25.57 0.38 -3.61
N ARG A 394 -24.91 -0.52 -2.86
CA ARG A 394 -25.18 -1.96 -2.88
C ARG A 394 -26.20 -2.42 -1.82
N GLY A 395 -26.64 -1.53 -0.94
CA GLY A 395 -27.50 -1.87 0.20
C GLY A 395 -26.77 -2.63 1.31
N GLU A 396 -25.44 -2.53 1.35
CA GLU A 396 -24.56 -3.32 2.23
C GLU A 396 -24.05 -2.54 3.46
N LEU A 397 -24.53 -1.32 3.70
CA LEU A 397 -24.14 -0.59 4.92
C LEU A 397 -24.65 -1.25 6.21
N GLY A 398 -25.86 -1.88 6.17
CA GLY A 398 -26.49 -2.42 7.36
C GLY A 398 -26.68 -1.36 8.44
N ASP A 399 -26.25 -1.67 9.66
CA ASP A 399 -26.39 -0.79 10.85
C ASP A 399 -25.23 0.19 11.04
N ILE A 400 -24.35 0.34 10.06
CA ILE A 400 -23.19 1.23 10.20
C ILE A 400 -23.65 2.69 10.10
N HIS A 401 -23.37 3.48 11.15
CA HIS A 401 -23.69 4.90 11.23
C HIS A 401 -22.57 5.74 10.63
N ILE A 402 -22.76 6.28 9.41
CA ILE A 402 -21.74 6.98 8.66
C ILE A 402 -21.87 8.51 8.65
N HIS A 403 -23.05 9.07 9.04
CA HIS A 403 -23.34 10.50 8.85
C HIS A 403 -22.32 11.43 9.50
N ASP A 404 -21.91 11.16 10.75
CA ASP A 404 -20.92 11.98 11.44
C ASP A 404 -19.55 11.90 10.77
N MET A 405 -19.11 10.67 10.42
CA MET A 405 -17.85 10.46 9.70
C MET A 405 -17.85 11.22 8.37
N VAL A 406 -18.89 11.06 7.57
CA VAL A 406 -19.02 11.72 6.26
C VAL A 406 -19.01 13.25 6.42
N ARG A 407 -19.83 13.78 7.33
CA ARG A 407 -19.92 15.22 7.55
C ARG A 407 -18.58 15.84 7.92
N ARG A 408 -17.85 15.23 8.87
CA ARG A 408 -16.52 15.71 9.28
C ARG A 408 -15.50 15.64 8.15
N ALA A 409 -15.48 14.55 7.39
CA ALA A 409 -14.55 14.40 6.27
C ALA A 409 -14.85 15.40 5.14
N VAL A 410 -16.13 15.62 4.82
CA VAL A 410 -16.54 16.64 3.83
C VAL A 410 -16.15 18.03 4.31
N ASP A 411 -16.38 18.36 5.58
CA ASP A 411 -15.97 19.64 6.18
C ASP A 411 -14.46 19.86 6.05
N PHE A 412 -13.65 18.84 6.35
CA PHE A 412 -12.20 18.91 6.19
C PHE A 412 -11.79 19.16 4.72
N ILE A 413 -12.37 18.40 3.77
CA ILE A 413 -12.09 18.57 2.34
C ILE A 413 -12.49 19.97 1.88
N LEU A 414 -13.66 20.46 2.30
CA LEU A 414 -14.14 21.81 1.98
C LEU A 414 -13.15 22.89 2.43
N HIS A 415 -12.57 22.75 3.63
CA HIS A 415 -11.69 23.76 4.20
C HIS A 415 -10.24 23.67 3.72
N GLN A 416 -9.72 22.45 3.48
CA GLN A 416 -8.32 22.26 3.12
C GLN A 416 -8.07 22.26 1.60
N GLY A 417 -8.97 21.66 0.81
CA GLY A 417 -8.81 21.56 -0.64
C GLY A 417 -8.96 22.91 -1.38
N PRO A 418 -8.64 22.90 -2.70
CA PRO A 418 -8.36 21.77 -3.57
C PRO A 418 -6.89 21.28 -3.58
N ALA A 419 -5.95 22.07 -3.02
CA ALA A 419 -4.55 21.65 -2.91
C ALA A 419 -4.37 20.66 -1.74
N THR A 420 -3.54 19.65 -1.96
CA THR A 420 -3.17 18.67 -0.94
C THR A 420 -1.81 18.98 -0.33
N GLY A 421 -1.57 18.57 0.92
CA GLY A 421 -0.26 18.72 1.58
C GLY A 421 0.81 17.79 1.02
N GLN A 422 0.41 16.65 0.46
CA GLN A 422 1.24 15.68 -0.27
C GLN A 422 0.37 15.00 -1.32
N ASP A 423 0.99 14.56 -2.43
CA ASP A 423 0.33 13.66 -3.39
C ASP A 423 0.34 12.21 -2.87
N ARG A 424 -0.30 11.29 -3.61
CA ARG A 424 -0.35 9.85 -3.26
C ARG A 424 1.04 9.18 -3.17
N TRP A 425 2.06 9.81 -3.68
CA TRP A 425 3.45 9.35 -3.66
C TRP A 425 4.27 9.93 -2.52
N GLU A 426 3.59 10.68 -1.61
CA GLU A 426 4.19 11.30 -0.40
C GLU A 426 5.18 12.41 -0.73
N GLU A 427 5.08 12.96 -1.95
CA GLU A 427 5.88 14.06 -2.46
C GLU A 427 5.35 15.42 -1.98
N ASP A 428 5.62 16.49 -2.71
CA ASP A 428 5.37 17.86 -2.28
C ASP A 428 3.90 18.28 -2.39
N ALA A 429 3.56 19.36 -1.68
CA ALA A 429 2.22 19.95 -1.69
C ALA A 429 1.85 20.48 -3.08
N GLY A 430 0.57 20.42 -3.44
CA GLY A 430 0.11 20.98 -4.69
C GLY A 430 -1.29 20.56 -5.12
N LEU A 431 -1.59 20.90 -6.36
CA LEU A 431 -2.82 20.51 -7.06
C LEU A 431 -2.53 19.29 -7.93
N ASN A 432 -2.83 18.11 -7.41
CA ASN A 432 -2.55 16.84 -8.05
C ASN A 432 -3.80 16.28 -8.73
N PRO A 433 -3.75 15.84 -10.01
CA PRO A 433 -4.91 15.34 -10.75
C PRO A 433 -5.58 14.12 -10.11
N PHE A 434 -4.81 13.19 -9.51
CA PHE A 434 -5.36 12.04 -8.81
C PHE A 434 -6.14 12.47 -7.57
N THR A 435 -5.53 13.27 -6.70
CA THR A 435 -6.17 13.78 -5.48
C THR A 435 -7.42 14.59 -5.80
N LEU A 436 -7.37 15.43 -6.85
CA LEU A 436 -8.54 16.17 -7.33
C LEU A 436 -9.65 15.24 -7.81
N ALA A 437 -9.33 14.21 -8.60
CA ALA A 437 -10.32 13.23 -9.06
C ALA A 437 -11.02 12.54 -7.89
N VAL A 438 -10.25 12.09 -6.90
CA VAL A 438 -10.77 11.35 -5.73
C VAL A 438 -11.60 12.27 -4.84
N THR A 439 -11.15 13.51 -4.58
CA THR A 439 -11.88 14.48 -3.74
C THR A 439 -13.17 14.98 -4.40
N ILE A 440 -13.14 15.28 -5.70
CA ILE A 440 -14.35 15.65 -6.44
C ILE A 440 -15.38 14.52 -6.40
N ALA A 441 -14.96 13.29 -6.69
CA ALA A 441 -15.82 12.13 -6.61
C ALA A 441 -16.38 11.93 -5.19
N ALA A 442 -15.56 12.06 -4.15
CA ALA A 442 -15.98 11.92 -2.77
C ALA A 442 -17.05 12.96 -2.37
N LEU A 443 -16.89 14.21 -2.78
CA LEU A 443 -17.90 15.26 -2.55
C LEU A 443 -19.23 14.92 -3.22
N VAL A 444 -19.20 14.42 -4.47
CA VAL A 444 -20.42 14.02 -5.20
C VAL A 444 -21.09 12.80 -4.56
N GLU A 445 -20.32 11.75 -4.27
CA GLU A 445 -20.84 10.52 -3.69
C GLU A 445 -21.36 10.73 -2.26
N SER A 446 -20.76 11.62 -1.48
CA SER A 446 -21.16 11.97 -0.13
C SER A 446 -22.46 12.79 -0.06
N ALA A 447 -22.89 13.40 -1.15
CA ALA A 447 -24.04 14.28 -1.20
C ALA A 447 -25.32 13.60 -0.69
N ALA A 448 -25.45 12.28 -0.87
CA ALA A 448 -26.60 11.51 -0.40
C ALA A 448 -26.74 11.45 1.14
N PHE A 449 -25.66 11.72 1.89
CA PHE A 449 -25.61 11.59 3.35
C PHE A 449 -25.65 12.95 4.07
N LEU A 450 -25.67 14.04 3.32
CA LEU A 450 -25.62 15.40 3.85
C LEU A 450 -27.03 16.04 3.91
N ALA A 451 -27.21 17.00 4.80
CA ALA A 451 -28.40 17.84 4.81
C ALA A 451 -28.50 18.69 3.52
N ASP A 452 -29.67 19.15 3.16
CA ASP A 452 -29.93 19.77 1.84
C ASP A 452 -28.98 20.94 1.51
N ARG A 453 -28.70 21.81 2.47
CA ARG A 453 -27.76 22.94 2.29
C ARG A 453 -26.31 22.46 2.22
N GLU A 454 -25.89 21.55 3.07
CA GLU A 454 -24.55 20.95 3.04
C GLU A 454 -24.32 20.21 1.72
N ARG A 455 -25.33 19.45 1.24
CA ARG A 455 -25.33 18.80 -0.07
C ARG A 455 -25.13 19.79 -1.22
N ALA A 456 -25.93 20.87 -1.22
CA ALA A 456 -25.81 21.90 -2.23
C ALA A 456 -24.41 22.50 -2.30
N LEU A 457 -23.80 22.74 -1.12
CA LEU A 457 -22.47 23.27 -0.99
C LEU A 457 -21.39 22.30 -1.51
N ALA A 458 -21.46 21.02 -1.11
CA ALA A 458 -20.52 19.99 -1.56
C ALA A 458 -20.56 19.83 -3.09
N LEU A 459 -21.74 19.80 -3.69
CA LEU A 459 -21.91 19.71 -5.13
C LEU A 459 -21.44 20.98 -5.87
N LEU A 460 -21.71 22.15 -5.32
CA LEU A 460 -21.23 23.42 -5.89
C LEU A 460 -19.70 23.43 -5.97
N LEU A 461 -19.04 23.00 -4.93
CA LEU A 461 -17.57 22.98 -4.89
C LEU A 461 -16.97 21.87 -5.76
N ALA A 462 -17.60 20.69 -5.80
CA ALA A 462 -17.19 19.60 -6.69
C ALA A 462 -17.25 20.04 -8.17
N ASP A 463 -18.33 20.75 -8.56
CA ASP A 463 -18.49 21.27 -9.90
C ASP A 463 -17.45 22.36 -10.23
N ASP A 464 -17.21 23.31 -9.30
CA ASP A 464 -16.19 24.36 -9.50
C ASP A 464 -14.80 23.76 -9.68
N TRP A 465 -14.40 22.80 -8.84
CA TRP A 465 -13.10 22.15 -8.97
C TRP A 465 -12.97 21.35 -10.26
N ASN A 466 -14.02 20.60 -10.63
CA ASN A 466 -14.02 19.86 -11.87
C ASN A 466 -13.98 20.78 -13.12
N ALA A 467 -14.66 21.93 -13.08
CA ALA A 467 -14.63 22.91 -14.15
C ALA A 467 -13.25 23.58 -14.32
N ARG A 468 -12.44 23.64 -13.25
CA ARG A 468 -11.15 24.34 -13.22
C ARG A 468 -9.93 23.42 -13.29
N LEU A 469 -10.13 22.13 -13.42
CA LEU A 469 -9.09 21.12 -13.32
C LEU A 469 -7.95 21.36 -14.32
N GLU A 470 -8.27 21.64 -15.60
CA GLU A 470 -7.27 21.95 -16.63
C GLU A 470 -6.60 23.30 -16.42
N ASP A 471 -7.35 24.29 -15.91
CA ASP A 471 -6.79 25.60 -15.60
C ASP A 471 -5.62 25.46 -14.61
N TRP A 472 -5.69 24.51 -13.69
CA TRP A 472 -4.67 24.26 -12.70
C TRP A 472 -3.58 23.29 -13.16
N THR A 473 -3.97 22.17 -13.77
CA THR A 473 -3.08 20.99 -13.91
C THR A 473 -2.67 20.67 -15.33
N TRP A 474 -3.21 21.37 -16.35
CA TRP A 474 -2.84 21.20 -17.74
C TRP A 474 -1.82 22.25 -18.17
N VAL A 475 -0.84 21.82 -19.00
CA VAL A 475 0.10 22.72 -19.69
C VAL A 475 0.20 22.39 -21.16
N ALA A 476 0.43 23.41 -21.97
CA ALA A 476 0.62 23.31 -23.41
C ALA A 476 1.91 24.03 -23.82
N ASP A 477 2.44 23.68 -24.99
CA ASP A 477 3.57 24.34 -25.64
C ASP A 477 4.86 24.44 -24.81
N THR A 478 5.03 23.57 -23.79
CA THR A 478 6.26 23.53 -23.00
C THR A 478 7.42 22.93 -23.79
N ALA A 479 8.66 23.18 -23.36
CA ALA A 479 9.84 22.57 -23.99
C ALA A 479 9.78 21.03 -23.94
N LEU A 480 9.23 20.45 -22.87
CA LEU A 480 9.00 19.00 -22.77
C LEU A 480 7.93 18.52 -23.75
N ALA A 481 6.79 19.22 -23.87
CA ALA A 481 5.75 18.88 -24.84
C ALA A 481 6.29 18.84 -26.27
N GLN A 482 7.11 19.83 -26.64
CA GLN A 482 7.77 19.91 -27.95
C GLN A 482 8.73 18.71 -28.16
N ARG A 483 9.54 18.34 -27.14
CA ARG A 483 10.44 17.18 -27.23
C ARG A 483 9.66 15.87 -27.40
N LEU A 484 8.51 15.74 -26.74
CA LEU A 484 7.66 14.54 -26.79
C LEU A 484 6.74 14.53 -28.03
N GLY A 485 6.63 15.64 -28.76
CA GLY A 485 5.78 15.76 -29.96
C GLY A 485 4.27 15.75 -29.63
N VAL A 486 3.89 16.25 -28.45
CA VAL A 486 2.50 16.34 -27.97
C VAL A 486 2.08 17.81 -27.79
N PRO A 487 0.77 18.14 -27.90
CA PRO A 487 0.29 19.53 -27.72
C PRO A 487 0.39 20.01 -26.26
N GLY A 488 0.41 19.08 -25.30
CA GLY A 488 0.42 19.36 -23.88
C GLY A 488 0.18 18.10 -23.05
N TYR A 489 0.09 18.25 -21.72
CA TYR A 489 -0.13 17.14 -20.80
C TYR A 489 -0.57 17.62 -19.41
N TYR A 490 -1.15 16.71 -18.62
CA TYR A 490 -1.40 16.95 -17.20
C TYR A 490 -0.10 16.83 -16.42
N LEU A 491 0.10 17.75 -15.49
CA LEU A 491 1.24 17.76 -14.55
C LEU A 491 1.11 16.65 -13.51
N ARG A 492 2.22 16.22 -12.90
CA ARG A 492 2.21 15.43 -11.67
C ARG A 492 1.50 16.19 -10.56
N SER A 493 1.93 17.43 -10.32
CA SER A 493 1.29 18.34 -9.37
C SER A 493 1.58 19.77 -9.79
N ALA A 494 0.64 20.67 -9.60
CA ALA A 494 0.86 22.08 -9.81
C ALA A 494 1.05 22.81 -8.47
N PRO A 495 1.89 23.85 -8.40
CA PRO A 495 2.13 24.60 -7.17
C PRO A 495 0.82 25.15 -6.54
N SER A 496 0.67 25.02 -5.22
CA SER A 496 -0.51 25.49 -4.48
C SER A 496 -0.70 27.01 -4.54
N GLU A 497 0.39 27.74 -4.78
CA GLU A 497 0.46 29.20 -4.94
C GLU A 497 -0.39 29.70 -6.11
N LEU A 498 -0.63 28.86 -7.10
CA LEU A 498 -1.55 29.16 -8.21
C LEU A 498 -2.96 29.51 -7.74
N LEU A 499 -3.41 28.98 -6.61
CA LEU A 499 -4.73 29.30 -6.03
C LEU A 499 -4.83 30.77 -5.60
N CYS A 500 -3.70 31.39 -5.30
CA CYS A 500 -3.63 32.80 -4.88
C CYS A 500 -2.95 33.70 -5.91
N HIS A 501 -2.68 33.19 -7.10
CA HIS A 501 -2.02 33.89 -8.24
C HIS A 501 -0.64 34.47 -7.92
N VAL A 502 0.08 33.85 -6.97
CA VAL A 502 1.42 34.26 -6.57
C VAL A 502 2.48 33.44 -7.29
N GLY A 503 2.09 32.26 -7.81
CA GLY A 503 2.98 31.31 -8.45
C GLY A 503 2.69 31.07 -9.94
N THR A 504 3.59 30.38 -10.58
CA THR A 504 3.46 29.88 -11.97
C THR A 504 3.63 28.38 -12.02
N LYS A 505 3.13 27.73 -13.07
CA LYS A 505 3.36 26.28 -13.30
C LYS A 505 4.83 25.97 -13.61
N HIS A 506 5.65 26.96 -13.89
CA HIS A 506 7.09 26.82 -14.14
C HIS A 506 7.94 26.88 -12.84
N GLU A 507 7.31 27.01 -11.68
CA GLU A 507 8.06 27.00 -10.43
C GLU A 507 8.61 25.61 -10.11
N HIS A 508 9.73 25.59 -9.41
CA HIS A 508 10.36 24.37 -8.93
C HIS A 508 9.41 23.61 -7.99
N LEU A 509 9.30 22.31 -8.18
CA LEU A 509 8.58 21.41 -7.32
C LEU A 509 9.51 20.28 -6.86
N LEU A 510 9.80 20.24 -5.56
CA LEU A 510 10.78 19.34 -4.96
C LEU A 510 10.44 17.85 -5.19
N ILE A 511 11.48 17.06 -5.42
CA ILE A 511 11.42 15.58 -5.41
C ILE A 511 12.16 15.08 -4.17
N LYS A 512 11.40 14.66 -3.13
CA LYS A 512 11.92 14.36 -1.80
C LYS A 512 12.79 13.12 -1.72
N ASN A 513 12.56 12.14 -2.58
CA ASN A 513 13.28 10.87 -2.60
C ASN A 513 14.57 10.89 -3.45
N ARG A 514 15.20 12.06 -3.51
CA ARG A 514 16.49 12.30 -4.17
C ARG A 514 17.48 12.91 -3.20
N SER A 515 18.70 12.39 -3.15
CA SER A 515 19.80 13.02 -2.40
C SER A 515 20.22 14.38 -2.98
N ILE A 516 20.06 14.53 -4.31
CA ILE A 516 20.22 15.79 -5.04
C ILE A 516 18.96 15.96 -5.86
N ASP A 517 18.22 17.02 -5.56
CA ASP A 517 17.02 17.36 -6.33
C ASP A 517 17.41 17.66 -7.78
N PRO A 518 16.70 17.08 -8.78
CA PRO A 518 16.99 17.32 -10.19
C PRO A 518 16.62 18.74 -10.67
N ASP A 519 16.06 19.60 -9.79
CA ASP A 519 15.67 20.98 -10.07
C ASP A 519 14.69 21.10 -11.26
N LEU A 520 13.72 20.17 -11.31
CA LEU A 520 12.71 20.17 -12.36
C LEU A 520 11.55 21.10 -11.98
N PRO A 521 11.15 22.02 -12.87
CA PRO A 521 9.95 22.81 -12.67
C PRO A 521 8.70 21.93 -12.75
N ALA A 522 7.60 22.37 -12.14
CA ALA A 522 6.37 21.61 -12.08
C ALA A 522 5.82 21.28 -13.47
N ASP A 523 5.95 22.21 -14.42
CA ASP A 523 5.50 22.02 -15.79
C ASP A 523 6.37 21.05 -16.64
N GLU A 524 7.44 20.50 -16.05
CA GLU A 524 8.22 19.40 -16.62
C GLU A 524 8.08 18.09 -15.83
N GLN A 525 7.22 18.02 -14.83
CA GLN A 525 6.98 16.81 -14.01
C GLN A 525 5.66 16.14 -14.39
N LEU A 526 5.74 14.92 -14.93
CA LEU A 526 4.62 14.11 -15.38
C LEU A 526 4.45 12.88 -14.50
N ALA A 527 3.18 12.47 -14.31
CA ALA A 527 2.80 11.22 -13.67
C ALA A 527 1.59 10.60 -14.40
N THR A 528 1.28 9.35 -14.08
CA THR A 528 0.08 8.67 -14.60
C THR A 528 -1.20 9.08 -13.85
N ASP A 529 -1.12 9.94 -12.88
CA ASP A 529 -2.15 10.34 -11.92
C ASP A 529 -3.45 10.84 -12.56
N PHE A 530 -3.37 11.48 -13.72
CA PHE A 530 -4.54 11.96 -14.47
C PHE A 530 -5.44 10.83 -15.01
N LEU A 531 -4.96 9.58 -15.08
CA LEU A 531 -5.77 8.42 -15.50
C LEU A 531 -6.99 8.22 -14.59
N GLN A 532 -6.90 8.67 -13.34
CA GLN A 532 -8.00 8.62 -12.38
C GLN A 532 -9.20 9.49 -12.80
N LEU A 533 -8.95 10.58 -13.54
CA LEU A 533 -10.01 11.43 -14.11
C LEU A 533 -10.91 10.63 -15.06
N VAL A 534 -10.32 9.76 -15.85
CA VAL A 534 -11.03 8.90 -16.80
C VAL A 534 -11.73 7.76 -16.06
N ARG A 535 -11.03 7.10 -15.14
CA ARG A 535 -11.56 5.99 -14.35
C ARG A 535 -12.82 6.39 -13.59
N TYR A 536 -12.83 7.59 -13.00
CA TYR A 536 -13.96 8.11 -12.22
C TYR A 536 -15.00 8.86 -13.06
N GLY A 537 -14.76 9.03 -14.37
CA GLY A 537 -15.71 9.63 -15.30
C GLY A 537 -15.81 11.15 -15.23
N LEU A 538 -14.75 11.82 -14.81
CA LEU A 538 -14.60 13.28 -14.87
C LEU A 538 -14.16 13.74 -16.26
N ARG A 539 -13.43 12.88 -16.99
CA ARG A 539 -13.04 13.10 -18.40
C ARG A 539 -13.29 11.83 -19.20
N ASP A 540 -13.61 12.02 -20.48
CA ASP A 540 -13.72 10.93 -21.45
C ASP A 540 -12.33 10.41 -21.82
N ALA A 541 -12.21 9.10 -22.12
CA ALA A 541 -10.94 8.51 -22.53
C ALA A 541 -10.38 9.09 -23.83
N HIS A 542 -11.23 9.65 -24.67
CA HIS A 542 -10.87 10.29 -25.94
C HIS A 542 -10.79 11.82 -25.84
N ASP A 543 -10.88 12.39 -24.63
CA ASP A 543 -10.63 13.82 -24.44
C ASP A 543 -9.24 14.19 -24.96
N PRO A 544 -9.10 15.27 -25.76
CA PRO A 544 -7.81 15.63 -26.36
C PRO A 544 -6.67 15.81 -25.33
N CYS A 545 -6.97 16.36 -24.14
CA CYS A 545 -5.98 16.52 -23.07
C CYS A 545 -5.56 15.17 -22.49
N ILE A 546 -6.50 14.24 -22.33
CA ILE A 546 -6.22 12.88 -21.87
C ILE A 546 -5.36 12.14 -22.89
N VAL A 547 -5.77 12.12 -24.16
CA VAL A 547 -5.03 11.43 -25.24
C VAL A 547 -3.60 11.96 -25.38
N ALA A 548 -3.42 13.28 -25.33
CA ALA A 548 -2.10 13.89 -25.37
C ALA A 548 -1.24 13.52 -24.15
N SER A 549 -1.83 13.49 -22.97
CA SER A 549 -1.13 13.09 -21.73
C SER A 549 -0.74 11.61 -21.73
N VAL A 550 -1.61 10.73 -22.24
CA VAL A 550 -1.29 9.30 -22.40
C VAL A 550 -0.11 9.12 -23.34
N ALA A 551 -0.10 9.83 -24.48
CA ALA A 551 1.05 9.82 -25.40
C ALA A 551 2.34 10.30 -24.71
N ALA A 552 2.25 11.35 -23.88
CA ALA A 552 3.38 11.90 -23.15
C ALA A 552 3.93 10.91 -22.11
N VAL A 553 3.09 10.32 -21.27
CA VAL A 553 3.55 9.35 -20.26
C VAL A 553 4.01 8.03 -20.88
N ASP A 554 3.39 7.58 -21.97
CA ASP A 554 3.85 6.40 -22.70
C ASP A 554 5.23 6.64 -23.36
N ALA A 555 5.55 7.88 -23.76
CA ALA A 555 6.87 8.22 -24.30
C ALA A 555 7.93 8.41 -23.20
N LEU A 556 7.58 8.89 -22.00
CA LEU A 556 8.52 9.29 -20.96
C LEU A 556 8.67 8.29 -19.81
N LEU A 557 7.57 7.64 -19.40
CA LEU A 557 7.48 6.83 -18.18
C LEU A 557 7.32 5.34 -18.46
N LYS A 558 6.99 4.94 -19.68
CA LYS A 558 6.83 3.53 -20.04
C LYS A 558 8.20 2.90 -20.30
N THR A 559 8.37 1.67 -19.78
CA THR A 559 9.48 0.78 -20.15
C THR A 559 8.93 -0.55 -20.62
N ASP A 560 9.33 -0.96 -21.81
CA ASP A 560 9.01 -2.29 -22.33
C ASP A 560 10.04 -3.30 -21.80
N THR A 561 9.56 -4.33 -21.09
CA THR A 561 10.37 -5.41 -20.54
C THR A 561 10.02 -6.74 -21.22
N PRO A 562 10.84 -7.80 -21.09
CA PRO A 562 10.50 -9.14 -21.58
C PRO A 562 9.21 -9.73 -20.97
N LYS A 563 8.72 -9.12 -19.87
CA LYS A 563 7.49 -9.51 -19.16
C LYS A 563 6.28 -8.64 -19.52
N GLY A 564 6.46 -7.61 -20.31
CA GLY A 564 5.45 -6.66 -20.72
C GLY A 564 5.81 -5.21 -20.36
N ALA A 565 4.93 -4.30 -20.72
CA ALA A 565 5.11 -2.88 -20.45
C ALA A 565 4.82 -2.54 -18.98
N VAL A 566 5.64 -1.64 -18.42
CA VAL A 566 5.50 -1.14 -17.06
C VAL A 566 5.72 0.37 -17.04
N TRP A 567 5.08 1.09 -16.13
CA TRP A 567 5.19 2.55 -15.99
C TRP A 567 5.85 2.93 -14.68
N HIS A 568 6.63 4.02 -14.74
CA HIS A 568 7.22 4.69 -13.58
C HIS A 568 6.17 5.63 -12.96
N ARG A 569 6.33 5.96 -11.67
CA ARG A 569 5.43 6.88 -10.97
C ARG A 569 5.43 8.26 -11.62
N TYR A 570 6.61 8.85 -11.78
CA TYR A 570 6.84 10.14 -12.42
C TYR A 570 8.31 10.26 -12.86
N ASN A 571 8.59 11.22 -13.73
CA ASN A 571 9.96 11.49 -14.15
C ASN A 571 10.74 12.20 -13.03
N GLY A 572 11.97 11.78 -12.85
CA GLY A 572 12.84 12.25 -11.74
C GLY A 572 12.71 11.43 -10.45
N ASP A 573 11.78 10.50 -10.36
CA ASP A 573 11.60 9.60 -9.20
C ASP A 573 12.91 8.93 -8.77
N GLY A 574 13.21 9.01 -7.48
CA GLY A 574 14.39 8.40 -6.87
C GLY A 574 14.11 7.15 -6.04
N TYR A 575 12.84 6.77 -5.83
CA TYR A 575 12.47 5.64 -4.98
C TYR A 575 12.63 4.31 -5.70
N GLY A 576 13.80 3.70 -5.57
CA GLY A 576 14.17 2.41 -6.18
C GLY A 576 15.68 2.17 -6.08
N GLU A 577 16.14 1.00 -6.52
CA GLU A 577 17.55 0.65 -6.52
C GLU A 577 18.39 1.60 -7.37
N HIS A 578 19.63 1.80 -6.98
CA HIS A 578 20.64 2.47 -7.79
C HIS A 578 20.87 1.75 -9.13
N ALA A 579 21.51 2.43 -10.07
CA ALA A 579 21.80 1.87 -11.38
C ALA A 579 22.73 0.64 -11.34
N ASP A 580 23.52 0.50 -10.29
CA ASP A 580 24.42 -0.63 -10.03
C ASP A 580 23.76 -1.78 -9.25
N GLY A 581 22.47 -1.69 -8.93
CA GLY A 581 21.70 -2.70 -8.20
C GLY A 581 21.79 -2.60 -6.68
N ARG A 582 22.49 -1.60 -6.12
CA ARG A 582 22.44 -1.35 -4.67
C ARG A 582 21.04 -0.96 -4.25
N ALA A 583 20.67 -1.38 -3.03
CA ALA A 583 19.41 -1.03 -2.40
C ALA A 583 19.21 0.49 -2.30
N PHE A 584 17.95 0.92 -2.30
CA PHE A 584 17.59 2.30 -1.96
C PHE A 584 18.06 2.64 -0.55
N ASP A 585 18.71 3.78 -0.41
CA ASP A 585 19.30 4.30 0.84
C ASP A 585 18.87 5.73 1.17
N GLY A 586 17.68 6.13 0.70
CA GLY A 586 17.15 7.50 0.73
C GLY A 586 17.28 8.19 -0.62
N SER A 587 17.92 7.56 -1.57
CA SER A 587 18.13 8.01 -2.95
C SER A 587 18.27 6.79 -3.85
N GLY A 588 18.00 6.95 -5.15
CA GLY A 588 18.14 5.89 -6.14
C GLY A 588 17.50 6.29 -7.47
N ARG A 589 16.91 5.33 -8.14
CA ARG A 589 16.14 5.52 -9.36
C ARG A 589 14.82 4.77 -9.25
N GLY A 590 13.69 5.48 -9.35
CA GLY A 590 12.37 4.89 -9.39
C GLY A 590 12.26 3.84 -10.49
N ARG A 591 11.67 2.68 -10.17
CA ARG A 591 11.50 1.56 -11.10
C ARG A 591 10.06 1.46 -11.57
N GLY A 592 9.81 0.56 -12.52
CA GLY A 592 8.47 0.32 -13.04
C GLY A 592 7.55 -0.36 -12.02
N TRP A 593 6.30 0.10 -11.91
CA TRP A 593 5.30 -0.39 -10.96
C TRP A 593 4.23 -1.24 -11.66
N PRO A 594 4.07 -2.53 -11.37
CA PRO A 594 2.97 -3.34 -11.88
C PRO A 594 1.58 -2.76 -11.59
N LEU A 595 1.42 -2.05 -10.46
CA LEU A 595 0.21 -1.28 -10.15
C LEU A 595 -0.18 -0.33 -11.27
N LEU A 596 0.79 0.45 -11.78
CA LEU A 596 0.55 1.43 -12.84
C LEU A 596 0.27 0.78 -14.19
N THR A 597 0.77 -0.44 -14.42
CA THR A 597 0.34 -1.27 -15.55
C THR A 597 -1.14 -1.57 -15.47
N GLY A 598 -1.65 -1.88 -14.27
CA GLY A 598 -3.08 -2.09 -14.02
C GLY A 598 -3.93 -0.82 -14.27
N GLU A 599 -3.50 0.33 -13.74
CA GLU A 599 -4.19 1.61 -13.97
C GLU A 599 -4.22 1.98 -15.46
N ARG A 600 -3.11 1.76 -16.18
CA ARG A 600 -3.05 1.98 -17.64
C ARG A 600 -3.94 0.99 -18.39
N GLY A 601 -4.12 -0.23 -17.88
CA GLY A 601 -5.06 -1.22 -18.40
C GLY A 601 -6.52 -0.78 -18.25
N HIS A 602 -6.89 -0.14 -17.15
CA HIS A 602 -8.23 0.45 -16.98
C HIS A 602 -8.48 1.58 -17.98
N TYR A 603 -7.49 2.41 -18.25
CA TYR A 603 -7.60 3.43 -19.30
C TYR A 603 -7.78 2.78 -20.69
N ALA A 604 -7.00 1.76 -21.03
CA ALA A 604 -7.11 1.04 -22.30
C ALA A 604 -8.54 0.48 -22.49
N LEU A 605 -9.10 -0.14 -21.43
CA LEU A 605 -10.48 -0.63 -21.45
C LEU A 605 -11.49 0.51 -21.77
N LEU A 606 -11.32 1.67 -21.14
CA LEU A 606 -12.20 2.82 -21.34
C LEU A 606 -12.01 3.49 -22.72
N ALA A 607 -10.83 3.35 -23.31
CA ALA A 607 -10.54 3.79 -24.68
C ALA A 607 -11.04 2.77 -25.74
N GLY A 608 -11.67 1.66 -25.33
CA GLY A 608 -12.20 0.65 -26.23
C GLY A 608 -11.18 -0.41 -26.65
N GLU A 609 -10.05 -0.49 -25.97
CA GLU A 609 -9.01 -1.51 -26.19
C GLU A 609 -9.21 -2.71 -25.23
N ASP A 610 -8.65 -3.87 -25.58
CA ASP A 610 -8.66 -5.03 -24.65
C ASP A 610 -7.61 -4.83 -23.55
N ALA A 611 -8.04 -5.00 -22.28
CA ALA A 611 -7.14 -4.95 -21.14
C ALA A 611 -6.28 -6.21 -20.94
N LEU A 612 -6.49 -7.27 -21.73
CA LEU A 612 -5.77 -8.55 -21.61
C LEU A 612 -4.24 -8.40 -21.65
N PRO A 613 -3.63 -7.61 -22.53
CA PRO A 613 -2.16 -7.43 -22.52
C PRO A 613 -1.60 -6.89 -21.20
N TYR A 614 -2.35 -6.04 -20.50
CA TYR A 614 -1.98 -5.48 -19.20
C TYR A 614 -2.12 -6.51 -18.07
N ILE A 615 -3.18 -7.30 -18.11
CA ILE A 615 -3.41 -8.44 -17.19
C ILE A 615 -2.27 -9.46 -17.33
N GLU A 616 -1.90 -9.83 -18.55
CA GLU A 616 -0.79 -10.77 -18.83
C GLU A 616 0.56 -10.18 -18.39
N ALA A 617 0.80 -8.89 -18.62
CA ALA A 617 2.03 -8.23 -18.19
C ALA A 617 2.17 -8.26 -16.65
N MET A 618 1.12 -7.89 -15.90
CA MET A 618 1.13 -7.98 -14.45
C MET A 618 1.37 -9.42 -13.98
N ALA A 619 0.71 -10.40 -14.59
CA ALA A 619 0.90 -11.82 -14.24
C ALA A 619 2.34 -12.31 -14.52
N ALA A 620 2.96 -11.84 -15.59
CA ALA A 620 4.33 -12.18 -15.95
C ALA A 620 5.40 -11.53 -15.06
N MET A 621 5.07 -10.41 -14.39
CA MET A 621 5.95 -9.66 -13.48
C MET A 621 5.99 -10.21 -12.06
N THR A 622 5.24 -11.26 -11.76
CA THR A 622 5.21 -11.88 -10.42
C THR A 622 6.51 -12.61 -10.09
N GLY A 623 6.81 -12.74 -8.79
CA GLY A 623 7.87 -13.61 -8.29
C GLY A 623 7.57 -15.11 -8.44
N ILE A 624 8.48 -15.98 -8.01
CA ILE A 624 8.40 -17.45 -8.13
C ILE A 624 7.13 -18.04 -7.49
N GLY A 625 6.67 -17.45 -6.38
CA GLY A 625 5.42 -17.83 -5.72
C GLY A 625 4.18 -17.16 -6.33
N GLY A 626 4.34 -16.32 -7.34
CA GLY A 626 3.26 -15.59 -8.02
C GLY A 626 2.70 -14.43 -7.20
N LEU A 627 3.54 -13.72 -6.48
CA LEU A 627 3.19 -12.48 -5.78
C LEU A 627 3.55 -11.27 -6.63
N LEU A 628 2.67 -10.27 -6.65
CA LEU A 628 2.93 -8.99 -7.33
C LEU A 628 3.84 -8.11 -6.47
N PRO A 629 4.99 -7.66 -7.01
CA PRO A 629 5.85 -6.72 -6.33
C PRO A 629 5.33 -5.29 -6.42
N GLU A 630 5.86 -4.43 -5.59
CA GLU A 630 5.75 -2.99 -5.73
C GLU A 630 6.42 -2.51 -7.01
N GLN A 631 7.69 -2.92 -7.21
CA GLN A 631 8.49 -2.52 -8.37
C GLN A 631 9.15 -3.73 -9.03
N VAL A 632 9.38 -3.59 -10.34
CA VAL A 632 10.17 -4.54 -11.13
C VAL A 632 11.44 -3.86 -11.65
N TRP A 633 12.50 -4.65 -11.81
CA TRP A 633 13.71 -4.16 -12.45
C TRP A 633 13.45 -3.85 -13.93
N ASP A 634 13.88 -2.69 -14.39
CA ASP A 634 13.58 -2.14 -15.71
C ASP A 634 14.83 -1.80 -16.54
N SER A 635 15.99 -2.18 -16.06
CA SER A 635 17.28 -1.87 -16.66
C SER A 635 18.02 -3.15 -17.07
N ALA A 636 19.23 -3.02 -17.61
CA ALA A 636 20.06 -4.17 -17.98
C ALA A 636 20.24 -5.15 -16.79
N PRO A 637 20.32 -6.45 -17.05
CA PRO A 637 20.40 -7.46 -15.98
C PRO A 637 21.67 -7.31 -15.15
N ILE A 638 21.55 -7.49 -13.83
CA ILE A 638 22.67 -7.51 -12.87
C ILE A 638 22.62 -8.85 -12.14
N SER A 639 23.26 -9.88 -12.73
CA SER A 639 23.18 -11.24 -12.19
C SER A 639 23.75 -11.38 -10.76
N ALA A 640 24.72 -10.55 -10.38
CA ALA A 640 25.27 -10.53 -9.03
C ALA A 640 24.25 -10.08 -7.94
N CYS A 641 23.23 -9.33 -8.35
CA CYS A 641 22.15 -8.85 -7.48
C CYS A 641 20.82 -9.60 -7.76
N ASP A 642 20.82 -10.59 -8.65
CA ASP A 642 19.61 -11.30 -9.10
C ASP A 642 18.52 -10.33 -9.62
N LEU A 643 18.94 -9.31 -10.37
CA LEU A 643 18.05 -8.29 -10.97
C LEU A 643 17.96 -8.51 -12.48
N TYR A 644 16.75 -8.78 -12.98
CA TYR A 644 16.47 -9.04 -14.39
C TYR A 644 15.26 -8.26 -14.86
N PRO A 645 15.25 -7.70 -16.10
CA PRO A 645 14.16 -6.87 -16.61
C PRO A 645 12.78 -7.54 -16.52
N GLY A 646 11.83 -6.87 -15.90
CA GLY A 646 10.47 -7.36 -15.66
C GLY A 646 10.32 -8.33 -14.49
N GLN A 647 11.40 -8.66 -13.77
CA GLN A 647 11.36 -9.44 -12.54
C GLN A 647 11.26 -8.53 -11.32
N PRO A 648 10.73 -9.01 -10.17
CA PRO A 648 10.70 -8.25 -8.94
C PRO A 648 12.05 -7.66 -8.56
N SER A 649 12.05 -6.39 -8.14
CA SER A 649 13.22 -5.72 -7.58
C SER A 649 13.38 -6.04 -6.09
N GLY A 650 14.21 -5.30 -5.34
CA GLY A 650 14.30 -5.42 -3.87
C GLY A 650 13.21 -4.65 -3.12
N SER A 651 12.23 -4.07 -3.81
CA SER A 651 11.07 -3.40 -3.22
C SER A 651 10.13 -4.38 -2.52
N ALA A 652 9.05 -3.89 -1.89
CA ALA A 652 8.11 -4.75 -1.18
C ALA A 652 7.43 -5.76 -2.12
N MET A 653 7.36 -7.01 -1.70
CA MET A 653 6.59 -8.07 -2.36
C MET A 653 6.00 -9.03 -1.32
N PRO A 654 4.65 -9.21 -1.29
CA PRO A 654 3.66 -8.60 -2.18
C PRO A 654 3.36 -7.14 -1.86
N LEU A 655 2.87 -6.39 -2.83
CA LEU A 655 2.15 -5.14 -2.60
C LEU A 655 0.64 -5.41 -2.67
N VAL A 656 -0.08 -5.17 -1.57
CA VAL A 656 -1.52 -5.49 -1.49
C VAL A 656 -2.34 -4.67 -2.47
N TRP A 657 -2.01 -3.40 -2.63
CA TRP A 657 -2.67 -2.51 -3.61
C TRP A 657 -2.52 -3.03 -5.05
N ALA A 658 -1.34 -3.54 -5.44
CA ALA A 658 -1.16 -4.13 -6.77
C ALA A 658 -2.04 -5.38 -6.99
N HIS A 659 -2.21 -6.22 -5.96
CA HIS A 659 -3.12 -7.36 -6.00
C HIS A 659 -4.60 -6.94 -6.08
N ALA A 660 -4.99 -5.87 -5.37
CA ALA A 660 -6.32 -5.29 -5.45
C ALA A 660 -6.61 -4.74 -6.85
N GLU A 661 -5.64 -4.01 -7.43
CA GLU A 661 -5.74 -3.46 -8.77
C GLU A 661 -5.86 -4.56 -9.83
N TYR A 662 -5.09 -5.64 -9.69
CA TYR A 662 -5.18 -6.79 -10.59
C TYR A 662 -6.59 -7.42 -10.60
N ILE A 663 -7.18 -7.64 -9.43
CA ILE A 663 -8.55 -8.14 -9.31
C ILE A 663 -9.53 -7.18 -9.98
N LYS A 664 -9.42 -5.89 -9.67
CA LYS A 664 -10.32 -4.86 -10.23
C LYS A 664 -10.20 -4.80 -11.74
N LEU A 665 -8.99 -4.86 -12.30
CA LEU A 665 -8.79 -4.85 -13.75
C LEU A 665 -9.39 -6.09 -14.42
N CYS A 666 -9.16 -7.29 -13.88
CA CYS A 666 -9.74 -8.52 -14.39
C CYS A 666 -11.28 -8.45 -14.42
N LEU A 667 -11.89 -8.04 -13.31
CA LEU A 667 -13.36 -7.93 -13.20
C LEU A 667 -13.92 -6.78 -14.05
N SER A 668 -13.18 -5.68 -14.20
CA SER A 668 -13.56 -4.56 -15.08
C SER A 668 -13.56 -4.96 -16.56
N ARG A 669 -12.60 -5.79 -16.99
CA ARG A 669 -12.56 -6.33 -18.35
C ARG A 669 -13.80 -7.17 -18.63
N GLU A 670 -14.20 -8.04 -17.70
CA GLU A 670 -15.41 -8.85 -17.84
C GLU A 670 -16.69 -8.01 -17.84
N LEU A 671 -16.71 -6.93 -17.04
CA LEU A 671 -17.87 -6.01 -16.97
C LEU A 671 -17.92 -5.02 -18.16
N GLY A 672 -16.79 -4.75 -18.81
CA GLY A 672 -16.64 -3.72 -19.84
C GLY A 672 -16.54 -2.29 -19.27
N SER A 673 -16.37 -2.14 -17.96
CA SER A 673 -16.23 -0.83 -17.27
C SER A 673 -15.58 -1.01 -15.90
N PRO A 674 -14.94 0.02 -15.33
CA PRO A 674 -14.32 -0.08 -14.01
C PRO A 674 -15.33 -0.48 -12.92
N VAL A 675 -15.00 -1.54 -12.17
CA VAL A 675 -15.87 -2.08 -11.10
C VAL A 675 -15.97 -1.15 -9.89
N ASP A 676 -15.06 -0.21 -9.75
CA ASP A 676 -14.98 0.79 -8.68
C ASP A 676 -15.29 2.21 -9.15
N ARG A 677 -15.89 2.38 -10.35
CA ARG A 677 -16.32 3.69 -10.84
C ARG A 677 -17.41 4.26 -9.92
N PRO A 678 -17.21 5.47 -9.33
CA PRO A 678 -18.22 6.11 -8.51
C PRO A 678 -19.48 6.43 -9.33
N ALA A 679 -20.62 5.88 -8.92
CA ALA A 679 -21.83 5.87 -9.75
C ALA A 679 -22.46 7.25 -9.91
N GLN A 680 -22.59 8.04 -8.82
CA GLN A 680 -23.17 9.37 -8.86
C GLN A 680 -22.28 10.36 -9.61
N THR A 681 -20.95 10.20 -9.48
CA THR A 681 -19.96 11.01 -10.18
C THR A 681 -20.06 10.78 -11.70
N TRP A 682 -20.09 9.50 -12.12
CA TRP A 682 -20.34 9.17 -13.53
C TRP A 682 -21.68 9.72 -14.02
N GLN A 683 -22.75 9.53 -13.26
CA GLN A 683 -24.10 10.03 -13.62
C GLN A 683 -24.13 11.55 -13.74
N ARG A 684 -23.34 12.27 -12.94
CA ARG A 684 -23.29 13.74 -12.95
C ARG A 684 -22.51 14.29 -14.14
N TYR A 685 -21.38 13.71 -14.45
CA TYR A 685 -20.43 14.32 -15.39
C TYR A 685 -20.32 13.60 -16.75
N HIS A 686 -20.54 12.29 -16.80
CA HIS A 686 -20.43 11.49 -18.04
C HIS A 686 -19.13 11.72 -18.83
N GLY A 687 -18.01 11.95 -18.12
CA GLY A 687 -16.72 12.28 -18.73
C GLY A 687 -16.61 13.71 -19.27
N GLN A 688 -17.55 14.59 -18.93
CA GLN A 688 -17.58 15.95 -19.47
C GLN A 688 -17.24 17.01 -18.42
N ARG A 689 -16.48 18.03 -18.84
CA ARG A 689 -16.23 19.22 -18.05
C ARG A 689 -17.55 19.97 -17.81
N PRO A 690 -17.95 20.26 -16.56
CA PRO A 690 -19.21 20.98 -16.31
C PRO A 690 -19.14 22.43 -16.80
N GLN A 691 -20.27 22.90 -17.33
CA GLN A 691 -20.45 24.31 -17.70
C GLN A 691 -21.21 25.00 -16.57
N LEU A 692 -20.57 25.99 -15.93
CA LEU A 692 -21.12 26.67 -14.75
C LEU A 692 -21.51 28.11 -15.08
N ASP A 693 -22.60 28.58 -14.48
CA ASP A 693 -23.04 29.97 -14.49
C ASP A 693 -22.47 30.81 -13.32
N TYR A 694 -21.55 30.20 -12.56
CA TYR A 694 -20.87 30.79 -11.41
C TYR A 694 -19.38 30.46 -11.39
N VAL A 695 -18.64 31.14 -10.51
CA VAL A 695 -17.28 30.87 -10.13
C VAL A 695 -17.18 31.00 -8.62
N VAL A 696 -16.41 30.11 -7.96
CA VAL A 696 -16.23 30.13 -6.51
C VAL A 696 -14.96 30.88 -6.14
N TRP A 697 -15.10 31.86 -5.25
CA TRP A 697 -14.00 32.58 -4.61
C TRP A 697 -13.89 32.20 -3.14
N ARG A 698 -12.67 32.05 -2.65
CA ARG A 698 -12.35 31.74 -1.24
C ARG A 698 -11.09 32.51 -0.85
N LEU A 699 -10.87 32.75 0.45
CA LEU A 699 -9.67 33.41 0.95
C LEU A 699 -8.37 32.68 0.54
N ARG A 700 -8.44 31.36 0.43
CA ARG A 700 -7.32 30.50 0.00
C ARG A 700 -7.33 30.15 -1.50
N GLN A 701 -8.36 30.59 -2.23
CA GLN A 701 -8.55 30.35 -3.66
C GLN A 701 -9.06 31.63 -4.28
N ARG A 702 -8.16 32.55 -4.53
CA ARG A 702 -8.47 33.88 -5.04
C ARG A 702 -8.53 33.86 -6.56
N LEU A 703 -9.42 34.65 -7.11
CA LEU A 703 -9.56 34.86 -8.56
C LEU A 703 -9.10 36.28 -8.89
N ARG A 704 -8.52 36.48 -10.08
CA ARG A 704 -8.22 37.81 -10.62
C ARG A 704 -9.23 38.26 -11.68
N GLY A 705 -9.91 37.28 -12.29
CA GLY A 705 -10.89 37.53 -13.33
C GLY A 705 -12.20 36.80 -13.05
N LEU A 706 -13.30 37.45 -13.41
CA LEU A 706 -14.63 36.87 -13.42
C LEU A 706 -15.16 36.91 -14.86
N PRO A 707 -15.42 35.78 -15.52
CA PRO A 707 -15.99 35.78 -16.86
C PRO A 707 -17.36 36.47 -16.86
N ALA A 708 -17.56 37.40 -17.79
CA ALA A 708 -18.82 38.12 -17.94
C ALA A 708 -20.00 37.15 -18.06
N GLY A 709 -21.09 37.45 -17.34
CA GLY A 709 -22.29 36.62 -17.28
C GLY A 709 -22.28 35.52 -16.22
N LYS A 710 -21.17 35.32 -15.53
CA LYS A 710 -21.09 34.35 -14.39
C LYS A 710 -21.31 35.07 -13.06
N ALA A 711 -22.00 34.41 -12.12
CA ALA A 711 -22.14 34.89 -10.76
C ALA A 711 -20.85 34.63 -9.95
N LEU A 712 -20.51 35.52 -9.03
CA LEU A 712 -19.44 35.28 -8.06
C LEU A 712 -20.03 34.69 -6.77
N CYS A 713 -19.61 33.50 -6.41
CA CYS A 713 -19.96 32.83 -5.18
C CYS A 713 -18.78 32.94 -4.19
N LEU A 714 -18.99 33.67 -3.08
CA LEU A 714 -17.99 33.76 -2.02
C LEU A 714 -18.27 32.69 -0.96
N LEU A 715 -17.33 31.78 -0.76
CA LEU A 715 -17.39 30.71 0.23
C LEU A 715 -16.46 31.04 1.40
N LEU A 716 -17.04 31.26 2.58
CA LEU A 716 -16.35 31.73 3.79
C LEU A 716 -16.57 30.74 4.94
N HIS A 717 -15.66 30.71 5.91
CA HIS A 717 -15.69 29.82 7.07
C HIS A 717 -16.59 30.36 8.23
N ALA A 718 -16.95 31.61 8.20
CA ALA A 718 -17.78 32.26 9.23
C ALA A 718 -18.79 33.25 8.57
N PRO A 719 -19.83 33.67 9.31
CA PRO A 719 -20.75 34.69 8.84
C PRO A 719 -20.01 35.97 8.45
N ALA A 720 -20.36 36.52 7.31
CA ALA A 720 -19.77 37.76 6.84
C ALA A 720 -20.81 38.64 6.11
N VAL A 721 -20.57 39.94 6.09
CA VAL A 721 -21.21 40.89 5.20
C VAL A 721 -20.21 41.24 4.10
N ILE A 722 -20.58 41.04 2.86
CA ILE A 722 -19.78 41.37 1.68
C ILE A 722 -20.18 42.81 1.26
N HIS A 723 -19.30 43.75 1.52
CA HIS A 723 -19.42 45.11 0.99
C HIS A 723 -18.79 45.14 -0.40
N TRP A 724 -19.57 45.39 -1.46
CA TRP A 724 -19.08 45.26 -2.83
C TRP A 724 -19.61 46.40 -3.71
N GLY A 725 -18.87 46.70 -4.76
CA GLY A 725 -19.21 47.63 -5.83
C GLY A 725 -18.50 47.28 -7.11
N HIS A 726 -18.65 48.06 -8.16
CA HIS A 726 -17.99 47.82 -9.42
C HIS A 726 -17.30 49.10 -9.95
N SER A 727 -16.35 48.94 -10.88
CA SER A 727 -15.67 50.03 -11.60
C SER A 727 -15.22 51.21 -10.72
N GLY A 728 -14.49 50.88 -9.61
CA GLY A 728 -14.03 51.85 -8.61
C GLY A 728 -15.05 52.20 -7.57
N TRP A 729 -15.71 51.20 -6.95
CA TRP A 729 -16.69 51.33 -5.89
C TRP A 729 -17.96 52.10 -6.26
N GLN A 730 -18.43 51.91 -7.49
CA GLN A 730 -19.73 52.40 -7.93
C GLN A 730 -20.85 51.44 -7.53
N ASP A 731 -22.07 51.96 -7.31
CA ASP A 731 -23.27 51.21 -6.95
C ASP A 731 -23.04 50.22 -5.77
N VAL A 732 -22.45 50.73 -4.70
CA VAL A 732 -22.07 49.95 -3.53
C VAL A 732 -23.30 49.35 -2.85
N ALA A 733 -23.21 48.07 -2.49
CA ALA A 733 -24.23 47.31 -1.79
C ALA A 733 -23.63 46.28 -0.81
N ASP A 734 -24.45 45.92 0.18
CA ASP A 734 -24.10 44.88 1.17
C ASP A 734 -24.85 43.58 0.88
N VAL A 735 -24.15 42.47 0.87
CA VAL A 735 -24.73 41.12 0.77
C VAL A 735 -24.29 40.30 1.97
N HIS A 736 -25.27 39.76 2.69
CA HIS A 736 -25.01 38.84 3.81
C HIS A 736 -24.79 37.44 3.32
N THR A 737 -23.84 36.71 3.94
CA THR A 737 -23.69 35.27 3.72
C THR A 737 -24.85 34.50 4.34
N GLU A 738 -25.25 33.43 3.70
CA GLU A 738 -26.17 32.42 4.21
C GLU A 738 -25.40 31.23 4.81
N ASP A 739 -25.91 30.70 5.93
CA ASP A 739 -25.36 29.49 6.56
C ASP A 739 -25.77 28.27 5.77
N TYR A 740 -24.77 27.48 5.32
CA TYR A 740 -24.92 26.20 4.62
C TYR A 740 -24.50 25.00 5.51
N GLY A 741 -24.34 25.22 6.80
CA GLY A 741 -24.01 24.16 7.80
C GLY A 741 -22.54 23.80 7.88
N LEU A 742 -21.80 23.75 6.77
CA LEU A 742 -20.34 23.51 6.71
C LEU A 742 -19.56 24.78 6.39
N ALA A 743 -20.20 25.76 5.76
CA ALA A 743 -19.61 27.05 5.43
C ALA A 743 -20.71 28.09 5.17
N HIS A 744 -20.31 29.34 5.02
CA HIS A 744 -21.16 30.45 4.69
C HIS A 744 -20.99 30.87 3.24
N LEU A 745 -22.08 31.02 2.49
CA LEU A 745 -22.08 31.33 1.07
C LEU A 745 -22.79 32.66 0.79
N ALA A 746 -22.17 33.52 -0.01
CA ALA A 746 -22.82 34.66 -0.63
C ALA A 746 -22.75 34.56 -2.16
N ARG A 747 -23.82 34.91 -2.86
CA ARG A 747 -23.83 35.01 -4.32
C ARG A 747 -24.04 36.46 -4.72
N LEU A 748 -23.03 37.05 -5.39
CA LEU A 748 -23.10 38.45 -5.81
C LEU A 748 -23.77 38.58 -7.18
N PRO A 749 -24.67 39.59 -7.36
CA PRO A 749 -25.35 39.80 -8.63
C PRO A 749 -24.41 40.52 -9.62
N THR A 750 -23.80 39.77 -10.50
CA THR A 750 -22.86 40.25 -11.53
C THR A 750 -23.50 40.46 -12.90
N ALA A 751 -24.79 40.20 -13.02
CA ALA A 751 -25.54 40.37 -14.25
C ALA A 751 -25.51 41.85 -14.70
N GLY A 752 -24.95 42.11 -15.83
CA GLY A 752 -24.82 43.50 -16.39
C GLY A 752 -23.39 44.02 -16.38
N LEU A 753 -22.44 43.35 -15.72
CA LEU A 753 -21.03 43.72 -15.84
C LEU A 753 -20.48 43.22 -17.16
N LEU A 754 -19.71 44.03 -17.85
CA LEU A 754 -19.19 43.80 -19.20
C LEU A 754 -17.66 43.56 -19.12
N PRO A 755 -17.07 42.86 -20.10
CA PRO A 755 -15.63 42.79 -20.21
C PRO A 755 -14.96 44.15 -20.20
N GLY A 756 -13.98 44.33 -19.31
CA GLY A 756 -13.28 45.58 -19.06
C GLY A 756 -13.76 46.33 -17.82
N ASP A 757 -14.90 45.98 -17.23
CA ASP A 757 -15.29 46.42 -15.92
C ASP A 757 -14.42 45.74 -14.83
N SER A 758 -14.49 46.24 -13.61
CA SER A 758 -13.93 45.58 -12.43
C SER A 758 -14.94 45.46 -11.33
N MET A 759 -14.79 44.45 -10.48
CA MET A 759 -15.60 44.28 -9.27
C MET A 759 -14.66 44.39 -8.08
N GLN A 760 -15.07 45.22 -7.09
CA GLN A 760 -14.37 45.37 -5.84
C GLN A 760 -15.23 44.89 -4.70
N PHE A 761 -14.65 44.23 -3.70
CA PHE A 761 -15.35 43.87 -2.46
C PHE A 761 -14.39 43.77 -1.29
N THR A 762 -14.95 43.93 -0.10
CA THR A 762 -14.29 43.66 1.18
C THR A 762 -15.23 42.92 2.10
N LEU A 763 -14.69 42.34 3.18
CA LEU A 763 -15.47 41.52 4.12
C LEU A 763 -15.53 42.17 5.49
N TYR A 764 -16.76 42.25 6.07
CA TYR A 764 -16.98 42.56 7.46
C TYR A 764 -17.41 41.29 8.19
N TRP A 765 -16.76 41.00 9.31
CA TRP A 765 -17.01 39.84 10.17
C TRP A 765 -17.84 40.28 11.39
N PRO A 766 -19.16 40.01 11.39
CA PRO A 766 -20.05 40.51 12.46
C PRO A 766 -19.70 40.00 13.86
N ASP A 767 -19.30 38.71 13.96
CA ASP A 767 -18.99 38.06 15.23
C ASP A 767 -17.73 38.64 15.89
N ASP A 768 -16.80 39.13 15.09
CA ASP A 768 -15.55 39.75 15.55
C ASP A 768 -15.60 41.28 15.56
N ASP A 769 -16.68 41.89 15.09
CA ASP A 769 -16.86 43.33 14.87
C ASP A 769 -15.66 43.95 14.13
N ARG A 770 -15.23 43.33 13.05
CA ARG A 770 -14.03 43.77 12.32
C ARG A 770 -14.17 43.66 10.82
N TRP A 771 -13.51 44.57 10.10
CA TRP A 771 -13.28 44.44 8.67
C TRP A 771 -12.08 43.50 8.38
N GLN A 772 -12.07 42.89 7.19
CA GLN A 772 -10.94 42.08 6.72
C GLN A 772 -9.65 42.86 6.59
N GLY A 773 -9.73 44.18 6.37
CA GLY A 773 -8.59 45.10 6.23
C GLY A 773 -7.87 44.98 4.87
N GLU A 774 -8.49 44.31 3.91
CA GLU A 774 -8.02 44.14 2.55
C GLU A 774 -9.21 44.26 1.59
N ASP A 775 -9.05 45.00 0.49
CA ASP A 775 -9.99 45.10 -0.59
C ASP A 775 -9.57 44.11 -1.69
N PHE A 776 -10.54 43.36 -2.21
CA PHE A 776 -10.35 42.40 -3.29
C PHE A 776 -10.89 42.99 -4.59
N GLU A 777 -10.16 42.78 -5.68
CA GLU A 777 -10.59 43.24 -7.02
C GLU A 777 -10.52 42.11 -8.01
N LEU A 778 -11.55 41.98 -8.85
CA LEU A 778 -11.63 41.07 -9.98
C LEU A 778 -11.91 41.84 -11.27
N ALA A 779 -11.10 41.61 -12.29
CA ALA A 779 -11.41 42.09 -13.62
C ALA A 779 -12.56 41.29 -14.24
N ILE A 780 -13.51 41.95 -14.90
CA ILE A 780 -14.50 41.25 -15.71
C ILE A 780 -13.85 40.90 -17.06
N ILE A 781 -13.71 39.61 -17.30
CA ILE A 781 -13.00 39.07 -18.48
C ILE A 781 -14.00 38.53 -19.53
N THR A 782 -13.53 38.32 -20.76
CA THR A 782 -14.35 37.78 -21.86
C THR A 782 -14.84 36.37 -21.52
N PRO A 783 -16.09 35.98 -21.82
CA PRO A 783 -16.55 34.61 -21.71
C PRO A 783 -15.63 33.65 -22.50
N GLY A 784 -15.01 32.69 -21.82
CA GLY A 784 -14.05 31.78 -22.42
C GLY A 784 -12.60 32.01 -21.96
N ASP A 785 -12.28 33.20 -21.45
CA ASP A 785 -11.01 33.43 -20.77
C ASP A 785 -10.98 32.74 -19.40
N THR A 786 -9.80 32.34 -19.00
CA THR A 786 -9.60 31.64 -17.70
C THR A 786 -9.71 32.64 -16.55
N PRO A 787 -10.43 32.34 -15.46
CA PRO A 787 -10.57 33.20 -14.27
C PRO A 787 -9.29 33.41 -13.47
N CYS A 788 -8.17 32.95 -13.96
CA CYS A 788 -6.85 32.99 -13.29
C CYS A 788 -6.30 34.38 -13.09
#